data_b4e454ef74b7e71b15ae0b53b09a3c6b
#
_entry.id   b4e454ef74b7e71b15ae0b53b09a3c6b
#
_cell.length_a   1.000
_cell.length_b   1.000
_cell.length_c   1.000
_cell.angle_alpha   90.00
_cell.angle_beta   90.00
_cell.angle_gamma   90.00
#
_symmetry.space_group_name_H-M   'P 1'
#
loop_
_entity.id
_entity.type
_entity.pdbx_description
1 polymer ?
#
loop_
_entity_poly.entity_id
_entity_poly.type
_entity_poly.pdbx_seq_one_letter_code
_entity_poly.pdbx_strand_id
1 'polypeptide(L)'
;MHCTLHTFYYLCAQKPLSNFMKKFILLALLAMATNHSMAQEFDFKEVEYTPKETTFTLFAPSTYASVGVEVYSHGKKTELEIPRYKALKRVGENLWQCKIKGDLKGKYYAFYVSDKLKTGLYTYLTLGMAKYTNHFGPTPGVFAKAGGVNGMRGAIVDMKDSNPMGWEKDQRPMVKTPADLIIYEMHHRDFSIDESSGIEHKGKFLALTEPKAIRHLKELGVNAVHILPSFDFGSVDETKLDKPQYNWGYDPVNYNVPEGSYSTDPKDPLCRIREFKQMVMALHQAGIRVILDVVYNHTFNIEGSNFQRTFPDYYFRKTEKGAHPRRSEFRTIDRKIKNQDDGVYSNGSGCGNETASEQPMMRRFMIESVKYWINEYHIDGFRFDLMGCHDIETMNQIRKEVDKIDPTIFIYGEGWSAGQCALPTEQLATKANIPHLPRIAAFSDELRDALRGPFSDDTKGAFLAGISGEEESIKFGIAGCIEHPQVDMSKVNYSKQAWATEPTQMISYVSCHDDMCLVDRLKTSIPGISMDELIRLDLLAQTAVFTSQGVPFMLCGEEMLRDKKGVHNSFESPDSVNHLDWDNLKRYPQVFKYYKDLIKLRKDHPAFRLGSADLVRKHLEFLGAANSSSPAGEGPALVAFHLKDHAGGDVWKDIFVILNASRDTQTVSLPFDSYETVCDGGRFCETGIRHFTADRVTVAPQSALIIHN
;
A
#
# COMPACT_ATOMS: atom_id res chain seq x y z
N MET A 1 -33.18 24.03 3.19
CA MET A 1 -32.96 24.87 2.02
C MET A 1 -33.92 26.07 1.89
N HIS A 2 -35.18 26.01 2.32
CA HIS A 2 -36.12 27.17 2.24
C HIS A 2 -35.83 28.28 3.26
N CYS A 3 -35.20 27.99 4.41
CA CYS A 3 -34.95 29.00 5.47
C CYS A 3 -33.72 29.88 5.16
N THR A 4 -32.75 29.40 4.40
CA THR A 4 -31.52 30.16 4.09
C THR A 4 -31.69 31.16 2.96
N LEU A 5 -32.60 30.94 2.03
CA LEU A 5 -32.91 31.87 0.95
C LEU A 5 -33.70 33.10 1.42
N HIS A 6 -34.54 32.93 2.44
CA HIS A 6 -35.34 34.09 2.98
C HIS A 6 -34.47 35.06 3.79
N THR A 7 -33.47 34.56 4.51
CA THR A 7 -32.52 35.40 5.27
C THR A 7 -31.57 36.17 4.35
N PHE A 8 -31.26 35.62 3.21
CA PHE A 8 -30.37 36.25 2.22
C PHE A 8 -31.06 37.37 1.45
N TYR A 9 -32.36 37.23 1.17
CA TYR A 9 -33.14 38.29 0.53
C TYR A 9 -33.30 39.54 1.42
N TYR A 10 -33.35 39.37 2.74
CA TYR A 10 -33.45 40.45 3.69
C TYR A 10 -32.16 41.26 3.87
N LEU A 11 -31.00 40.62 3.71
CA LEU A 11 -29.68 41.28 3.82
C LEU A 11 -29.29 42.05 2.53
N CYS A 12 -29.83 41.67 1.38
CA CYS A 12 -29.54 42.34 0.10
C CYS A 12 -30.38 43.59 -0.13
N ALA A 13 -31.41 43.83 0.67
CA ALA A 13 -32.33 44.98 0.51
C ALA A 13 -31.84 46.27 1.15
N GLN A 14 -30.75 46.26 1.94
CA GLN A 14 -30.35 47.46 2.71
C GLN A 14 -29.15 48.25 2.20
N LYS A 15 -28.38 47.78 1.18
CA LYS A 15 -27.36 48.61 0.47
C LYS A 15 -27.18 48.13 -0.96
N PRO A 16 -27.00 49.02 -1.96
CA PRO A 16 -26.73 48.61 -3.34
C PRO A 16 -25.32 48.00 -3.43
N LEU A 17 -25.26 46.68 -3.63
CA LEU A 17 -24.03 45.93 -3.90
C LEU A 17 -23.38 46.46 -5.20
N SER A 18 -22.07 46.70 -5.17
CA SER A 18 -21.31 47.11 -6.34
C SER A 18 -21.47 46.08 -7.48
N ASN A 19 -21.40 46.53 -8.74
CA ASN A 19 -21.45 45.63 -9.89
C ASN A 19 -20.38 44.51 -9.86
N PHE A 20 -19.28 44.75 -9.17
CA PHE A 20 -18.22 43.79 -8.96
C PHE A 20 -18.68 42.66 -7.98
N MET A 21 -19.29 43.00 -6.89
CA MET A 21 -19.81 42.05 -5.91
C MET A 21 -20.98 41.22 -6.46
N LYS A 22 -21.84 41.83 -7.29
CA LYS A 22 -22.91 41.10 -7.99
C LYS A 22 -22.38 40.08 -8.97
N LYS A 23 -21.30 40.41 -9.71
CA LYS A 23 -20.62 39.46 -10.64
C LYS A 23 -19.92 38.34 -9.84
N PHE A 24 -19.33 38.64 -8.68
CA PHE A 24 -18.65 37.64 -7.86
C PHE A 24 -19.64 36.65 -7.21
N ILE A 25 -20.79 37.14 -6.73
CA ILE A 25 -21.87 36.31 -6.21
C ILE A 25 -22.50 35.46 -7.33
N LEU A 26 -22.67 35.99 -8.51
CA LEU A 26 -23.20 35.25 -9.65
C LEU A 26 -22.22 34.15 -10.10
N LEU A 27 -20.92 34.45 -10.15
CA LEU A 27 -19.87 33.47 -10.42
C LEU A 27 -19.78 32.39 -9.33
N ALA A 28 -19.91 32.77 -8.06
CA ALA A 28 -19.90 31.80 -6.94
C ALA A 28 -21.17 30.92 -6.98
N LEU A 29 -22.33 31.48 -7.31
CA LEU A 29 -23.58 30.71 -7.49
C LEU A 29 -23.52 29.81 -8.72
N LEU A 30 -22.92 30.27 -9.84
CA LEU A 30 -22.66 29.42 -10.99
C LEU A 30 -21.68 28.30 -10.66
N ALA A 31 -20.59 28.58 -9.94
CA ALA A 31 -19.61 27.57 -9.51
C ALA A 31 -20.22 26.55 -8.53
N MET A 32 -21.12 27.01 -7.63
CA MET A 32 -21.86 26.10 -6.74
C MET A 32 -22.90 25.27 -7.51
N ALA A 33 -23.56 25.85 -8.51
CA ALA A 33 -24.51 25.13 -9.35
C ALA A 33 -23.81 24.11 -10.26
N THR A 34 -22.65 24.46 -10.82
CA THR A 34 -21.85 23.52 -11.62
C THR A 34 -21.26 22.41 -10.76
N ASN A 35 -20.76 22.72 -9.56
CA ASN A 35 -20.30 21.70 -8.63
C ASN A 35 -21.42 20.78 -8.14
N HIS A 36 -22.66 21.31 -7.93
CA HIS A 36 -23.81 20.50 -7.54
C HIS A 36 -24.30 19.61 -8.70
N SER A 37 -24.27 20.13 -9.94
CA SER A 37 -24.58 19.35 -11.14
C SER A 37 -23.56 18.25 -11.39
N MET A 38 -22.27 18.54 -11.24
CA MET A 38 -21.20 17.54 -11.39
C MET A 38 -21.26 16.45 -10.31
N ALA A 39 -21.53 16.80 -9.03
CA ALA A 39 -21.68 15.83 -7.96
C ALA A 39 -22.89 14.90 -8.18
N GLN A 40 -23.96 15.39 -8.76
CA GLN A 40 -25.15 14.60 -9.05
C GLN A 40 -24.97 13.69 -10.27
N GLU A 41 -24.14 14.09 -11.26
CA GLU A 41 -23.81 13.29 -12.44
C GLU A 41 -23.02 12.03 -12.10
N PHE A 42 -22.20 12.09 -11.04
CA PHE A 42 -21.35 10.98 -10.62
C PHE A 42 -21.94 10.12 -9.49
N ASP A 43 -23.14 10.41 -8.99
CA ASP A 43 -23.81 9.58 -7.96
C ASP A 43 -24.65 8.48 -8.62
N PHE A 44 -23.97 7.40 -9.03
CA PHE A 44 -24.61 6.19 -9.54
C PHE A 44 -23.87 4.93 -9.07
N LYS A 45 -24.57 3.80 -9.09
CA LYS A 45 -23.98 2.46 -8.99
C LYS A 45 -24.01 1.80 -10.36
N GLU A 46 -22.89 1.17 -10.74
CA GLU A 46 -22.77 0.58 -12.08
C GLU A 46 -23.71 -0.63 -12.25
N VAL A 47 -23.87 -1.45 -11.20
CA VAL A 47 -24.83 -2.54 -11.16
C VAL A 47 -25.57 -2.52 -9.82
N GLU A 48 -26.92 -2.44 -9.90
CA GLU A 48 -27.80 -2.55 -8.73
C GLU A 48 -28.73 -3.72 -8.94
N TYR A 49 -28.49 -4.77 -8.16
CA TYR A 49 -29.30 -5.99 -8.20
C TYR A 49 -30.41 -5.95 -7.14
N THR A 50 -31.60 -6.37 -7.57
CA THR A 50 -32.69 -6.80 -6.69
C THR A 50 -33.35 -8.05 -7.30
N PRO A 51 -34.07 -8.89 -6.53
CA PRO A 51 -34.80 -10.04 -7.09
C PRO A 51 -35.87 -9.69 -8.12
N LYS A 52 -36.31 -8.42 -8.18
CA LYS A 52 -37.32 -7.95 -9.12
C LYS A 52 -36.74 -7.40 -10.41
N GLU A 53 -35.61 -6.71 -10.33
CA GLU A 53 -34.95 -6.11 -11.47
C GLU A 53 -33.46 -5.82 -11.15
N THR A 54 -32.65 -5.79 -12.20
CA THR A 54 -31.26 -5.30 -12.13
C THR A 54 -31.13 -4.03 -12.97
N THR A 55 -30.60 -2.96 -12.38
CA THR A 55 -30.26 -1.72 -13.05
C THR A 55 -28.79 -1.75 -13.43
N PHE A 56 -28.48 -1.45 -14.68
CA PHE A 56 -27.13 -1.29 -15.22
C PHE A 56 -26.94 0.15 -15.62
N THR A 57 -25.89 0.80 -15.10
CA THR A 57 -25.50 2.18 -15.41
C THR A 57 -24.05 2.21 -15.81
N LEU A 58 -23.71 2.87 -16.92
CA LEU A 58 -22.35 2.98 -17.40
C LEU A 58 -21.98 4.44 -17.67
N PHE A 59 -20.81 4.85 -17.20
CA PHE A 59 -20.18 6.11 -17.58
C PHE A 59 -19.37 5.88 -18.88
N ALA A 60 -19.87 6.43 -19.99
CA ALA A 60 -19.26 6.28 -21.30
C ALA A 60 -19.56 7.52 -22.16
N PRO A 61 -18.74 7.85 -23.17
CA PRO A 61 -18.91 9.04 -23.99
C PRO A 61 -20.33 9.19 -24.53
N SER A 62 -20.90 10.39 -24.40
CA SER A 62 -22.22 10.74 -24.97
C SER A 62 -22.25 10.70 -26.50
N THR A 63 -21.07 10.73 -27.13
CA THR A 63 -20.86 10.63 -28.56
C THR A 63 -20.96 9.22 -29.12
N TYR A 64 -21.03 8.21 -28.28
CA TYR A 64 -21.16 6.83 -28.74
C TYR A 64 -22.53 6.59 -29.39
N ALA A 65 -22.50 5.84 -30.47
CA ALA A 65 -23.71 5.49 -31.22
C ALA A 65 -24.54 4.41 -30.53
N SER A 66 -23.91 3.54 -29.75
CA SER A 66 -24.61 2.52 -28.97
C SER A 66 -23.82 2.07 -27.74
N VAL A 67 -24.55 1.93 -26.64
CA VAL A 67 -24.07 1.31 -25.39
C VAL A 67 -25.07 0.21 -25.01
N GLY A 68 -24.58 -0.96 -24.63
CA GLY A 68 -25.41 -2.11 -24.28
C GLY A 68 -24.81 -2.98 -23.21
N VAL A 69 -25.62 -3.85 -22.64
CA VAL A 69 -25.21 -4.91 -21.73
C VAL A 69 -25.66 -6.25 -22.26
N GLU A 70 -24.81 -7.25 -22.19
CA GLU A 70 -25.13 -8.65 -22.44
C GLU A 70 -25.13 -9.41 -21.12
N VAL A 71 -26.13 -10.25 -20.92
CA VAL A 71 -26.29 -11.12 -19.73
C VAL A 71 -26.08 -12.57 -20.15
N TYR A 72 -25.23 -13.26 -19.42
CA TYR A 72 -24.75 -14.60 -19.70
C TYR A 72 -25.12 -15.58 -18.56
N SER A 73 -25.12 -16.88 -18.87
CA SER A 73 -25.28 -17.93 -17.89
C SER A 73 -23.96 -18.36 -17.26
N HIS A 74 -22.82 -18.09 -17.92
CA HIS A 74 -21.51 -18.58 -17.50
C HIS A 74 -20.50 -17.43 -17.37
N GLY A 75 -19.57 -17.54 -16.40
CA GLY A 75 -18.52 -16.55 -16.13
C GLY A 75 -17.42 -16.49 -17.19
N LYS A 76 -17.26 -17.54 -18.00
CA LYS A 76 -16.31 -17.59 -19.10
C LYS A 76 -17.03 -17.75 -20.44
N LYS A 77 -16.37 -17.34 -21.52
CA LYS A 77 -16.89 -17.51 -22.87
C LYS A 77 -17.02 -19.00 -23.20
N THR A 78 -18.23 -19.42 -23.63
CA THR A 78 -18.51 -20.74 -24.21
C THR A 78 -18.97 -20.57 -25.64
N GLU A 79 -18.61 -21.48 -26.54
CA GLU A 79 -18.86 -21.36 -28.00
C GLU A 79 -20.34 -21.33 -28.39
N LEU A 80 -21.22 -21.87 -27.56
CA LEU A 80 -22.65 -22.06 -27.83
C LEU A 80 -23.56 -21.14 -27.02
N GLU A 81 -23.01 -20.20 -26.23
CA GLU A 81 -23.84 -19.33 -25.38
C GLU A 81 -24.34 -18.11 -26.16
N ILE A 82 -25.66 -17.97 -26.24
CA ILE A 82 -26.33 -16.79 -26.78
C ILE A 82 -26.70 -15.87 -25.61
N PRO A 83 -26.05 -14.71 -25.46
CA PRO A 83 -26.35 -13.79 -24.37
C PRO A 83 -27.68 -13.05 -24.61
N ARG A 84 -28.32 -12.64 -23.51
CA ARG A 84 -29.43 -11.70 -23.56
C ARG A 84 -28.90 -10.27 -23.67
N TYR A 85 -29.05 -9.63 -24.80
CA TYR A 85 -28.66 -8.25 -25.03
C TYR A 85 -29.74 -7.25 -24.58
N LYS A 86 -29.30 -6.10 -24.01
CA LYS A 86 -30.14 -4.95 -23.71
C LYS A 86 -29.39 -3.66 -23.99
N ALA A 87 -29.97 -2.80 -24.86
CA ALA A 87 -29.43 -1.46 -25.08
C ALA A 87 -29.65 -0.57 -23.86
N LEU A 88 -28.66 0.24 -23.51
CA LEU A 88 -28.76 1.31 -22.54
C LEU A 88 -29.25 2.58 -23.21
N LYS A 89 -30.01 3.38 -22.50
CA LYS A 89 -30.44 4.70 -22.92
C LYS A 89 -29.63 5.76 -22.19
N ARG A 90 -29.31 6.84 -22.87
CA ARG A 90 -28.64 7.98 -22.25
C ARG A 90 -29.57 8.64 -21.23
N VAL A 91 -29.09 8.81 -20.01
CA VAL A 91 -29.82 9.42 -18.89
C VAL A 91 -29.13 10.67 -18.33
N GLY A 92 -27.89 10.94 -18.77
CA GLY A 92 -27.09 12.12 -18.44
C GLY A 92 -26.12 12.45 -19.56
N GLU A 93 -25.20 13.38 -19.34
CA GLU A 93 -24.24 13.79 -20.39
C GLU A 93 -23.40 12.59 -20.87
N ASN A 94 -22.79 11.84 -19.94
CA ASN A 94 -21.99 10.66 -20.21
C ASN A 94 -22.52 9.43 -19.47
N LEU A 95 -23.79 9.43 -19.04
CA LEU A 95 -24.42 8.33 -18.33
C LEU A 95 -25.45 7.61 -19.20
N TRP A 96 -25.33 6.29 -19.21
CA TRP A 96 -26.19 5.38 -19.91
C TRP A 96 -26.77 4.36 -18.95
N GLN A 97 -28.09 4.08 -19.06
CA GLN A 97 -28.76 3.18 -18.12
C GLN A 97 -29.80 2.29 -18.82
N CYS A 98 -29.94 1.07 -18.29
CA CYS A 98 -31.10 0.23 -18.58
C CYS A 98 -31.51 -0.56 -17.32
N LYS A 99 -32.75 -1.08 -17.37
CA LYS A 99 -33.29 -2.00 -16.36
C LYS A 99 -33.70 -3.31 -17.03
N ILE A 100 -33.35 -4.42 -16.41
CA ILE A 100 -33.75 -5.75 -16.83
C ILE A 100 -34.61 -6.35 -15.72
N LYS A 101 -35.91 -6.59 -16.03
CA LYS A 101 -36.85 -7.21 -15.09
C LYS A 101 -36.56 -8.70 -14.91
N GLY A 102 -36.84 -9.20 -13.71
CA GLY A 102 -36.61 -10.57 -13.27
C GLY A 102 -35.35 -10.71 -12.44
N ASP A 103 -35.26 -11.89 -11.82
CA ASP A 103 -34.10 -12.25 -10.98
C ASP A 103 -32.92 -12.65 -11.87
N LEU A 104 -31.84 -11.89 -11.79
CA LEU A 104 -30.59 -12.17 -12.51
C LEU A 104 -29.47 -12.68 -11.59
N LYS A 105 -29.76 -13.01 -10.32
CA LYS A 105 -28.77 -13.58 -9.40
C LYS A 105 -28.12 -14.83 -9.98
N GLY A 106 -26.80 -14.89 -9.88
CA GLY A 106 -26.00 -16.00 -10.44
C GLY A 106 -25.77 -15.90 -11.96
N LYS A 107 -26.23 -14.83 -12.61
CA LYS A 107 -25.90 -14.54 -14.01
C LYS A 107 -24.65 -13.68 -14.07
N TYR A 108 -24.06 -13.63 -15.26
CA TYR A 108 -22.90 -12.79 -15.56
C TYR A 108 -23.26 -11.75 -16.60
N TYR A 109 -22.49 -10.67 -16.65
CA TYR A 109 -22.72 -9.58 -17.57
C TYR A 109 -21.43 -9.03 -18.17
N ALA A 110 -21.56 -8.37 -19.33
CA ALA A 110 -20.53 -7.49 -19.85
C ALA A 110 -21.18 -6.32 -20.58
N PHE A 111 -20.61 -5.13 -20.43
CA PHE A 111 -20.97 -3.95 -21.19
C PHE A 111 -20.28 -3.95 -22.55
N TYR A 112 -20.93 -3.31 -23.52
CA TYR A 112 -20.41 -3.07 -24.85
C TYR A 112 -20.64 -1.62 -25.23
N VAL A 113 -19.63 -0.98 -25.74
CA VAL A 113 -19.69 0.40 -26.24
C VAL A 113 -19.24 0.45 -27.71
N SER A 114 -19.83 1.30 -28.54
CA SER A 114 -19.50 1.42 -29.94
C SER A 114 -19.72 2.83 -30.45
N ASP A 115 -18.72 3.34 -31.16
CA ASP A 115 -18.77 4.63 -31.88
C ASP A 115 -19.55 4.58 -33.21
N LYS A 116 -19.89 3.38 -33.70
CA LYS A 116 -20.62 3.17 -34.96
C LYS A 116 -21.97 2.55 -34.73
N LEU A 117 -23.01 3.13 -35.35
CA LEU A 117 -24.32 2.48 -35.43
C LEU A 117 -24.18 1.13 -36.13
N LYS A 118 -24.43 0.05 -35.39
CA LYS A 118 -24.41 -1.30 -35.98
C LYS A 118 -25.62 -1.49 -36.89
N THR A 119 -25.42 -1.42 -38.17
CA THR A 119 -26.27 -2.04 -39.16
C THR A 119 -26.32 -3.57 -39.08
N GLY A 120 -25.44 -4.15 -38.21
CA GLY A 120 -25.24 -5.60 -38.09
C GLY A 120 -26.04 -6.35 -37.01
N LEU A 121 -26.84 -5.68 -36.17
CA LEU A 121 -27.68 -6.37 -35.20
C LEU A 121 -28.72 -7.30 -35.89
N TYR A 122 -29.20 -6.88 -37.06
CA TYR A 122 -30.10 -7.68 -37.89
C TYR A 122 -29.40 -8.94 -38.49
N THR A 123 -28.15 -8.81 -38.83
CA THR A 123 -27.33 -9.93 -39.35
C THR A 123 -27.00 -10.97 -38.26
N TYR A 124 -26.92 -10.53 -37.01
CA TYR A 124 -26.68 -11.43 -35.85
C TYR A 124 -27.86 -12.37 -35.57
N LEU A 125 -29.06 -11.82 -35.67
CA LEU A 125 -30.28 -12.60 -35.42
C LEU A 125 -30.63 -13.55 -36.59
N THR A 126 -30.14 -13.25 -37.81
CA THR A 126 -30.51 -14.03 -39.02
C THR A 126 -29.47 -15.08 -39.44
N LEU A 127 -28.18 -14.92 -39.10
CA LEU A 127 -27.12 -15.76 -39.64
C LEU A 127 -26.18 -16.38 -38.59
N GLY A 128 -26.38 -16.14 -37.28
CA GLY A 128 -25.54 -16.71 -36.22
C GLY A 128 -24.06 -16.28 -36.25
N MET A 129 -23.71 -15.30 -37.09
CA MET A 129 -22.33 -14.85 -37.34
C MET A 129 -22.20 -13.34 -37.28
N ALA A 130 -22.27 -12.74 -36.09
CA ALA A 130 -21.86 -11.35 -35.96
C ALA A 130 -20.43 -11.27 -35.44
N LYS A 131 -19.52 -10.81 -36.27
CA LYS A 131 -18.30 -10.19 -35.78
C LYS A 131 -18.69 -8.82 -35.20
N TYR A 132 -18.69 -8.73 -33.87
CA TYR A 132 -18.75 -7.45 -33.20
C TYR A 132 -17.50 -6.66 -33.53
N THR A 133 -17.64 -5.60 -34.29
CA THR A 133 -16.62 -4.54 -34.34
C THR A 133 -16.83 -3.62 -33.15
N ASN A 134 -16.68 -4.13 -31.94
CA ASN A 134 -16.45 -3.31 -30.79
C ASN A 134 -14.98 -2.90 -30.83
N HIS A 135 -14.70 -1.59 -30.84
CA HIS A 135 -13.32 -1.12 -30.95
C HIS A 135 -12.47 -1.60 -29.76
N PHE A 136 -13.09 -1.86 -28.61
CA PHE A 136 -12.39 -2.10 -27.34
C PHE A 136 -12.73 -3.44 -26.64
N GLY A 137 -13.69 -4.22 -27.11
CA GLY A 137 -14.09 -5.49 -26.49
C GLY A 137 -15.09 -5.34 -25.33
N PRO A 138 -15.59 -6.47 -24.77
CA PRO A 138 -16.50 -6.47 -23.65
C PRO A 138 -15.77 -6.10 -22.34
N THR A 139 -16.52 -5.51 -21.39
CA THR A 139 -15.99 -5.14 -20.08
C THR A 139 -17.02 -5.39 -18.98
N PRO A 140 -16.63 -5.88 -17.79
CA PRO A 140 -17.52 -5.95 -16.64
C PRO A 140 -17.85 -4.56 -16.06
N GLY A 141 -17.21 -3.50 -16.57
CA GLY A 141 -17.30 -2.14 -16.05
C GLY A 141 -16.16 -1.82 -15.10
N VAL A 142 -16.06 -0.53 -14.75
CA VAL A 142 -14.98 -0.03 -13.89
C VAL A 142 -15.20 -0.39 -12.43
N PHE A 143 -16.47 -0.43 -11.99
CA PHE A 143 -16.88 -0.67 -10.61
C PHE A 143 -17.34 -2.12 -10.35
N ALA A 144 -16.97 -3.08 -11.18
CA ALA A 144 -17.31 -4.49 -10.97
C ALA A 144 -16.86 -4.98 -9.59
N LYS A 145 -17.76 -5.60 -8.81
CA LYS A 145 -17.55 -6.06 -7.42
C LYS A 145 -17.44 -7.57 -7.28
N ALA A 146 -17.88 -8.29 -8.29
CA ALA A 146 -17.78 -9.73 -8.39
C ALA A 146 -17.50 -10.09 -9.85
N GLY A 147 -16.65 -11.07 -10.07
CA GLY A 147 -16.20 -11.46 -11.39
C GLY A 147 -16.24 -12.96 -11.63
N GLY A 148 -16.38 -13.34 -12.89
CA GLY A 148 -16.08 -14.69 -13.34
C GLY A 148 -14.57 -14.92 -13.42
N VAL A 149 -14.20 -16.14 -13.79
CA VAL A 149 -12.79 -16.55 -13.93
C VAL A 149 -12.02 -15.60 -14.85
N ASN A 150 -10.82 -15.22 -14.44
CA ASN A 150 -9.93 -14.26 -15.14
C ASN A 150 -10.58 -12.89 -15.41
N GLY A 151 -11.54 -12.49 -14.60
CA GLY A 151 -12.12 -11.14 -14.63
C GLY A 151 -12.85 -10.71 -15.91
N MET A 152 -13.16 -11.63 -16.81
CA MET A 152 -13.70 -11.31 -18.15
C MET A 152 -15.14 -10.82 -18.15
N ARG A 153 -15.93 -11.21 -17.15
CA ARG A 153 -17.35 -10.86 -16.99
C ARG A 153 -17.63 -10.51 -15.53
N GLY A 154 -18.43 -9.50 -15.30
CA GLY A 154 -18.96 -9.21 -13.97
C GLY A 154 -19.99 -10.28 -13.57
N ALA A 155 -20.09 -10.61 -12.29
CA ALA A 155 -21.11 -11.49 -11.76
C ALA A 155 -22.20 -10.68 -11.05
N ILE A 156 -23.46 -11.10 -11.22
CA ILE A 156 -24.62 -10.49 -10.54
C ILE A 156 -24.89 -11.31 -9.28
N VAL A 157 -24.51 -10.77 -8.14
CA VAL A 157 -24.59 -11.43 -6.84
C VAL A 157 -25.32 -10.56 -5.82
N ASP A 158 -25.89 -11.17 -4.80
CA ASP A 158 -26.19 -10.47 -3.55
C ASP A 158 -24.97 -10.63 -2.64
N MET A 159 -24.28 -9.52 -2.35
CA MET A 159 -23.06 -9.54 -1.53
C MET A 159 -23.27 -10.14 -0.13
N LYS A 160 -24.49 -10.08 0.39
CA LYS A 160 -24.84 -10.70 1.69
C LYS A 160 -24.71 -12.23 1.68
N ASP A 161 -24.85 -12.87 0.53
CA ASP A 161 -24.68 -14.32 0.41
C ASP A 161 -23.24 -14.78 0.62
N SER A 162 -22.30 -13.87 0.55
CA SER A 162 -20.87 -14.12 0.80
C SER A 162 -20.47 -13.92 2.26
N ASN A 163 -21.34 -13.38 3.11
CA ASN A 163 -20.99 -13.10 4.49
C ASN A 163 -20.77 -14.39 5.28
N PRO A 164 -19.62 -14.59 5.90
CA PRO A 164 -19.42 -15.69 6.83
C PRO A 164 -20.30 -15.50 8.07
N MET A 165 -20.56 -16.59 8.78
CA MET A 165 -21.35 -16.55 10.01
C MET A 165 -20.71 -15.62 11.04
N GLY A 166 -21.47 -14.63 11.52
CA GLY A 166 -21.01 -13.64 12.49
C GLY A 166 -20.35 -12.41 11.88
N TRP A 167 -20.33 -12.28 10.56
CA TRP A 167 -19.73 -11.13 9.86
C TRP A 167 -20.28 -9.78 10.35
N GLU A 168 -21.56 -9.71 10.66
CA GLU A 168 -22.20 -8.50 11.18
C GLU A 168 -21.72 -8.08 12.58
N LYS A 169 -20.98 -8.94 13.27
CA LYS A 169 -20.38 -8.69 14.59
C LYS A 169 -18.88 -8.48 14.54
N ASP A 170 -18.30 -8.60 13.36
CA ASP A 170 -16.88 -8.35 13.17
C ASP A 170 -16.52 -6.91 13.57
N GLN A 171 -15.43 -6.75 14.30
CA GLN A 171 -14.97 -5.46 14.81
C GLN A 171 -13.48 -5.29 14.53
N ARG A 172 -13.14 -4.11 14.01
CA ARG A 172 -11.75 -3.71 13.82
C ARG A 172 -11.00 -3.72 15.15
N PRO A 173 -9.79 -4.29 15.21
CA PRO A 173 -8.94 -4.20 16.40
C PRO A 173 -8.62 -2.75 16.72
N MET A 174 -8.71 -2.37 18.01
CA MET A 174 -8.46 -1.01 18.44
C MET A 174 -6.97 -0.66 18.33
N VAL A 175 -6.68 0.50 17.75
CA VAL A 175 -5.38 1.16 17.75
C VAL A 175 -5.60 2.62 18.14
N LYS A 176 -4.85 3.11 19.12
CA LYS A 176 -5.03 4.48 19.62
C LYS A 176 -4.44 5.51 18.66
N THR A 177 -3.25 5.24 18.18
CA THR A 177 -2.53 6.09 17.22
C THR A 177 -1.81 5.23 16.19
N PRO A 178 -1.47 5.74 15.00
CA PRO A 178 -0.64 5.00 14.04
C PRO A 178 0.73 4.57 14.61
N ALA A 179 1.26 5.27 15.62
CA ALA A 179 2.51 4.91 16.27
C ALA A 179 2.46 3.55 17.00
N ASP A 180 1.24 3.06 17.33
CA ASP A 180 1.02 1.75 17.95
C ASP A 180 1.01 0.59 16.95
N LEU A 181 1.01 0.88 15.63
CA LEU A 181 1.04 -0.15 14.60
C LEU A 181 2.42 -0.78 14.52
N ILE A 182 2.42 -2.09 14.26
CA ILE A 182 3.58 -2.90 13.92
C ILE A 182 3.16 -3.70 12.69
N ILE A 183 3.65 -3.27 11.53
CA ILE A 183 3.17 -3.75 10.23
C ILE A 183 4.04 -4.91 9.75
N TYR A 184 3.39 -6.00 9.36
CA TYR A 184 4.00 -7.20 8.80
C TYR A 184 3.53 -7.36 7.35
N GLU A 185 4.41 -7.09 6.40
CA GLU A 185 4.12 -7.23 4.96
C GLU A 185 4.16 -8.69 4.55
N MET A 186 3.16 -9.15 3.80
CA MET A 186 3.13 -10.54 3.38
C MET A 186 2.44 -10.77 2.04
N HIS A 187 2.80 -11.86 1.38
CA HIS A 187 2.13 -12.41 0.22
C HIS A 187 1.52 -13.77 0.56
N HIS A 188 0.30 -14.05 0.11
CA HIS A 188 -0.43 -15.28 0.45
C HIS A 188 0.35 -16.57 0.17
N ARG A 189 0.99 -16.64 -1.01
CA ARG A 189 1.76 -17.83 -1.39
C ARG A 189 3.07 -17.93 -0.62
N ASP A 190 3.83 -16.86 -0.55
CA ASP A 190 5.12 -16.84 0.16
C ASP A 190 4.98 -17.37 1.57
N PHE A 191 3.96 -16.89 2.29
CA PHE A 191 3.72 -17.21 3.69
C PHE A 191 3.39 -18.68 3.91
N SER A 192 2.64 -19.33 3.02
CA SER A 192 2.01 -20.61 3.32
C SER A 192 2.31 -21.76 2.34
N ILE A 193 2.93 -21.48 1.19
CA ILE A 193 3.04 -22.46 0.10
C ILE A 193 3.99 -23.61 0.42
N ASP A 194 5.04 -23.37 1.21
CA ASP A 194 6.04 -24.39 1.54
C ASP A 194 5.49 -25.45 2.49
N GLU A 195 5.94 -26.70 2.32
CA GLU A 195 5.55 -27.83 3.17
C GLU A 195 5.92 -27.61 4.65
N SER A 196 7.06 -26.95 4.92
CA SER A 196 7.52 -26.65 6.29
C SER A 196 6.56 -25.71 7.03
N SER A 197 5.70 -24.97 6.32
CA SER A 197 4.64 -24.15 6.93
C SER A 197 3.68 -25.00 7.74
N GLY A 198 3.38 -26.24 7.29
CA GLY A 198 2.37 -27.11 7.88
C GLY A 198 0.97 -26.51 7.87
N ILE A 199 0.71 -25.54 6.98
CA ILE A 199 -0.58 -24.93 6.70
C ILE A 199 -1.28 -25.78 5.62
N GLU A 200 -2.56 -26.00 5.75
CA GLU A 200 -3.33 -26.85 4.84
C GLU A 200 -3.74 -26.09 3.58
N HIS A 201 -4.30 -24.88 3.73
CA HIS A 201 -4.78 -24.06 2.61
C HIS A 201 -3.62 -23.22 2.00
N LYS A 202 -2.63 -23.91 1.43
CA LYS A 202 -1.41 -23.30 0.88
C LYS A 202 -1.68 -22.28 -0.20
N GLY A 203 -1.16 -21.06 -0.04
CA GLY A 203 -1.31 -19.97 -0.99
C GLY A 203 -2.73 -19.42 -1.12
N LYS A 204 -3.61 -19.65 -0.14
CA LYS A 204 -5.01 -19.26 -0.17
C LYS A 204 -5.35 -18.24 0.92
N PHE A 205 -6.46 -17.49 0.75
CA PHE A 205 -7.00 -16.63 1.80
C PHE A 205 -7.20 -17.38 3.11
N LEU A 206 -7.70 -18.60 3.05
CA LEU A 206 -7.97 -19.44 4.21
C LEU A 206 -6.71 -19.84 4.99
N ALA A 207 -5.51 -19.74 4.42
CA ALA A 207 -4.25 -19.97 5.16
C ALA A 207 -4.15 -19.11 6.42
N LEU A 208 -4.64 -17.86 6.35
CA LEU A 208 -4.61 -16.91 7.47
C LEU A 208 -5.77 -17.09 8.46
N THR A 209 -6.64 -18.09 8.26
CA THR A 209 -7.62 -18.51 9.26
C THR A 209 -7.14 -19.67 10.12
N GLU A 210 -6.01 -20.29 9.75
CA GLU A 210 -5.51 -21.49 10.41
C GLU A 210 -4.79 -21.16 11.72
N PRO A 211 -4.95 -22.01 12.75
CA PRO A 211 -4.36 -21.78 14.07
C PRO A 211 -2.84 -21.59 14.05
N LYS A 212 -2.12 -22.22 13.11
CA LYS A 212 -0.67 -22.11 13.01
C LYS A 212 -0.25 -20.72 12.54
N ALA A 213 -0.90 -20.20 11.49
CA ALA A 213 -0.65 -18.86 10.97
C ALA A 213 -0.97 -17.80 12.03
N ILE A 214 -2.16 -17.86 12.62
CA ILE A 214 -2.61 -16.93 13.66
C ILE A 214 -1.68 -16.97 14.88
N ARG A 215 -1.25 -18.16 15.31
CA ARG A 215 -0.34 -18.31 16.44
C ARG A 215 1.00 -17.63 16.17
N HIS A 216 1.60 -17.86 15.00
CA HIS A 216 2.87 -17.24 14.61
C HIS A 216 2.80 -15.72 14.69
N LEU A 217 1.80 -15.09 14.05
CA LEU A 217 1.63 -13.64 14.06
C LEU A 217 1.42 -13.07 15.48
N LYS A 218 0.64 -13.79 16.32
CA LYS A 218 0.42 -13.40 17.71
C LYS A 218 1.65 -13.55 18.58
N GLU A 219 2.41 -14.64 18.41
CA GLU A 219 3.64 -14.89 19.16
C GLU A 219 4.74 -13.89 18.78
N LEU A 220 4.85 -13.53 17.50
CA LEU A 220 5.73 -12.47 17.04
C LEU A 220 5.33 -11.13 17.63
N GLY A 221 4.04 -10.88 17.78
CA GLY A 221 3.50 -9.67 18.40
C GLY A 221 3.09 -8.58 17.43
N VAL A 222 3.07 -8.82 16.13
CA VAL A 222 2.54 -7.87 15.13
C VAL A 222 1.05 -7.64 15.33
N ASN A 223 0.54 -6.46 14.99
CA ASN A 223 -0.85 -6.09 15.15
C ASN A 223 -1.50 -5.54 13.86
N ALA A 224 -0.77 -5.54 12.77
CA ALA A 224 -1.27 -5.25 11.44
C ALA A 224 -0.55 -6.12 10.41
N VAL A 225 -1.29 -6.74 9.49
CA VAL A 225 -0.74 -7.38 8.30
C VAL A 225 -1.00 -6.49 7.10
N HIS A 226 0.03 -6.17 6.35
CA HIS A 226 -0.05 -5.55 5.03
C HIS A 226 0.03 -6.68 4.01
N ILE A 227 -1.06 -6.93 3.31
CA ILE A 227 -1.16 -8.01 2.34
C ILE A 227 -0.94 -7.43 0.94
N LEU A 228 0.00 -8.01 0.18
CA LEU A 228 0.26 -7.67 -1.22
C LEU A 228 -1.04 -7.75 -2.05
N PRO A 229 -1.09 -7.19 -3.27
CA PRO A 229 -2.31 -7.06 -4.03
C PRO A 229 -3.16 -8.33 -4.01
N SER A 230 -4.39 -8.19 -3.55
CA SER A 230 -5.34 -9.31 -3.35
C SER A 230 -6.63 -9.12 -4.14
N PHE A 231 -6.65 -8.11 -5.03
CA PHE A 231 -7.68 -7.92 -6.06
C PHE A 231 -7.31 -8.71 -7.33
N ASP A 232 -8.29 -8.88 -8.22
CA ASP A 232 -8.16 -9.62 -9.48
C ASP A 232 -7.11 -8.99 -10.41
N PHE A 233 -6.06 -9.75 -10.72
CA PHE A 233 -4.91 -9.34 -11.52
C PHE A 233 -4.68 -10.29 -12.73
N GLY A 234 -3.86 -9.86 -13.70
CA GLY A 234 -3.85 -10.46 -15.03
C GLY A 234 -2.84 -11.57 -15.26
N SER A 235 -1.79 -11.69 -14.43
CA SER A 235 -0.65 -12.58 -14.70
C SER A 235 -0.91 -14.04 -14.34
N VAL A 236 -1.92 -14.36 -13.55
CA VAL A 236 -2.29 -15.73 -13.17
C VAL A 236 -3.55 -16.18 -13.91
N ASP A 237 -3.46 -17.30 -14.64
CA ASP A 237 -4.62 -17.90 -15.30
C ASP A 237 -5.38 -18.80 -14.32
N GLU A 238 -6.47 -18.30 -13.77
CA GLU A 238 -7.32 -18.99 -12.81
C GLU A 238 -7.93 -20.32 -13.35
N THR A 239 -7.87 -20.53 -14.67
CA THR A 239 -8.33 -21.79 -15.28
C THR A 239 -7.28 -22.91 -15.27
N LYS A 240 -6.05 -22.60 -14.84
CA LYS A 240 -4.89 -23.49 -14.88
C LYS A 240 -4.11 -23.52 -13.55
N LEU A 241 -4.82 -23.44 -12.44
CA LEU A 241 -4.21 -23.45 -11.10
C LEU A 241 -3.55 -24.81 -10.72
N ASP A 242 -3.72 -25.82 -11.55
CA ASP A 242 -2.99 -27.08 -11.50
C ASP A 242 -1.52 -26.95 -11.97
N LYS A 243 -1.15 -25.82 -12.58
CA LYS A 243 0.20 -25.49 -13.01
C LYS A 243 0.83 -24.45 -12.08
N PRO A 244 2.14 -24.55 -11.84
CA PRO A 244 2.84 -23.51 -11.09
C PRO A 244 2.69 -22.15 -11.77
N GLN A 245 2.18 -21.18 -11.04
CA GLN A 245 2.05 -19.80 -11.45
C GLN A 245 2.31 -18.92 -10.23
N TYR A 246 3.08 -17.88 -10.40
CA TYR A 246 3.41 -16.94 -9.35
C TYR A 246 3.46 -15.51 -9.91
N ASN A 247 2.87 -14.60 -9.20
CA ASN A 247 3.04 -13.17 -9.39
C ASN A 247 2.69 -12.44 -8.09
N TRP A 248 3.29 -11.27 -7.84
CA TRP A 248 2.91 -10.43 -6.69
C TRP A 248 1.53 -9.79 -6.82
N GLY A 249 1.01 -9.64 -8.05
CA GLY A 249 -0.32 -9.09 -8.32
C GLY A 249 -0.36 -7.60 -8.64
N TYR A 250 0.77 -6.97 -8.96
CA TYR A 250 0.82 -5.55 -9.35
C TYR A 250 0.45 -5.31 -10.82
N ASP A 251 -0.48 -6.10 -11.35
CA ASP A 251 -1.00 -5.98 -12.70
C ASP A 251 -2.55 -6.02 -12.71
N PRO A 252 -3.21 -4.98 -12.14
CA PRO A 252 -4.63 -4.98 -11.84
C PRO A 252 -5.52 -5.07 -13.09
N VAL A 253 -6.59 -5.88 -12.98
CA VAL A 253 -7.67 -6.04 -13.96
C VAL A 253 -8.99 -5.55 -13.39
N ASN A 254 -9.43 -6.07 -12.24
CA ASN A 254 -10.63 -5.66 -11.52
C ASN A 254 -10.30 -5.28 -10.08
N TYR A 255 -10.23 -3.99 -9.80
CA TYR A 255 -9.75 -3.43 -8.53
C TYR A 255 -10.67 -3.70 -7.31
N ASN A 256 -11.93 -4.08 -7.54
CA ASN A 256 -12.91 -4.31 -6.48
C ASN A 256 -13.36 -5.78 -6.38
N VAL A 257 -12.68 -6.68 -7.06
CA VAL A 257 -12.94 -8.11 -7.04
C VAL A 257 -11.76 -8.81 -6.36
N PRO A 258 -11.94 -9.63 -5.34
CA PRO A 258 -10.85 -10.43 -4.76
C PRO A 258 -10.25 -11.40 -5.79
N GLU A 259 -8.94 -11.63 -5.71
CA GLU A 259 -8.20 -12.52 -6.60
C GLU A 259 -8.69 -13.97 -6.48
N GLY A 260 -9.01 -14.59 -7.60
CA GLY A 260 -9.57 -15.93 -7.60
C GLY A 260 -8.55 -17.03 -7.37
N SER A 261 -7.29 -16.83 -7.73
CA SER A 261 -6.23 -17.82 -7.49
C SER A 261 -5.96 -18.04 -5.98
N TYR A 262 -6.32 -17.06 -5.14
CA TYR A 262 -6.23 -17.18 -3.69
C TYR A 262 -7.48 -17.79 -3.04
N SER A 263 -8.53 -18.07 -3.80
CA SER A 263 -9.72 -18.80 -3.31
C SER A 263 -9.61 -20.31 -3.57
N THR A 264 -10.40 -21.10 -2.86
CA THR A 264 -10.48 -22.56 -3.08
C THR A 264 -11.25 -22.92 -4.34
N ASP A 265 -12.20 -22.07 -4.76
CA ASP A 265 -12.93 -22.21 -6.03
C ASP A 265 -12.99 -20.88 -6.80
N PRO A 266 -12.11 -20.63 -7.77
CA PRO A 266 -12.11 -19.41 -8.58
C PRO A 266 -13.32 -19.31 -9.53
N LYS A 267 -14.05 -20.40 -9.74
CA LYS A 267 -15.24 -20.43 -10.63
C LYS A 267 -16.49 -19.91 -9.94
N ASP A 268 -16.55 -20.00 -8.61
CA ASP A 268 -17.64 -19.41 -7.81
C ASP A 268 -17.27 -17.98 -7.41
N PRO A 269 -17.93 -16.94 -7.95
CA PRO A 269 -17.65 -15.55 -7.62
C PRO A 269 -17.91 -15.21 -6.15
N LEU A 270 -18.77 -15.97 -5.45
CA LEU A 270 -19.02 -15.78 -4.02
C LEU A 270 -17.96 -16.46 -3.13
N CYS A 271 -17.29 -17.50 -3.62
CA CYS A 271 -16.27 -18.22 -2.87
C CYS A 271 -15.10 -17.25 -2.52
N ARG A 272 -14.50 -16.59 -3.53
CA ARG A 272 -13.40 -15.65 -3.32
C ARG A 272 -13.75 -14.51 -2.36
N ILE A 273 -14.99 -14.00 -2.45
CA ILE A 273 -15.48 -12.93 -1.58
C ILE A 273 -15.64 -13.44 -0.13
N ARG A 274 -16.24 -14.62 0.04
CA ARG A 274 -16.48 -15.23 1.34
C ARG A 274 -15.16 -15.57 2.06
N GLU A 275 -14.22 -16.18 1.35
CA GLU A 275 -12.93 -16.58 1.92
C GLU A 275 -12.07 -15.38 2.30
N PHE A 276 -12.10 -14.30 1.51
CA PHE A 276 -11.47 -13.06 1.87
C PHE A 276 -12.06 -12.47 3.17
N LYS A 277 -13.41 -12.44 3.30
CA LYS A 277 -14.08 -12.00 4.54
C LYS A 277 -13.75 -12.91 5.73
N GLN A 278 -13.64 -14.22 5.53
CA GLN A 278 -13.24 -15.16 6.59
C GLN A 278 -11.83 -14.87 7.08
N MET A 279 -10.90 -14.59 6.18
CA MET A 279 -9.53 -14.19 6.51
C MET A 279 -9.51 -12.92 7.35
N VAL A 280 -10.19 -11.86 6.92
CA VAL A 280 -10.24 -10.59 7.66
C VAL A 280 -10.83 -10.81 9.05
N MET A 281 -11.95 -11.51 9.15
CA MET A 281 -12.60 -11.80 10.44
C MET A 281 -11.69 -12.60 11.38
N ALA A 282 -10.93 -13.59 10.88
CA ALA A 282 -10.01 -14.38 11.68
C ALA A 282 -8.85 -13.54 12.22
N LEU A 283 -8.31 -12.64 11.41
CA LEU A 283 -7.25 -11.70 11.81
C LEU A 283 -7.78 -10.70 12.85
N HIS A 284 -8.99 -10.14 12.65
CA HIS A 284 -9.62 -9.26 13.63
C HIS A 284 -9.85 -9.95 14.99
N GLN A 285 -10.33 -11.20 14.99
CA GLN A 285 -10.48 -12.00 16.20
C GLN A 285 -9.14 -12.26 16.91
N ALA A 286 -8.05 -12.25 16.17
CA ALA A 286 -6.70 -12.37 16.71
C ALA A 286 -6.12 -11.03 17.22
N GLY A 287 -6.83 -9.90 17.02
CA GLY A 287 -6.37 -8.55 17.37
C GLY A 287 -5.42 -7.95 16.31
N ILE A 288 -5.49 -8.43 15.07
CA ILE A 288 -4.61 -8.03 13.97
C ILE A 288 -5.44 -7.29 12.92
N ARG A 289 -5.03 -6.07 12.56
CA ARG A 289 -5.60 -5.27 11.49
C ARG A 289 -5.15 -5.77 10.12
N VAL A 290 -5.96 -5.50 9.10
CA VAL A 290 -5.65 -5.84 7.72
C VAL A 290 -5.46 -4.56 6.90
N ILE A 291 -4.28 -4.42 6.31
CA ILE A 291 -3.92 -3.34 5.40
C ILE A 291 -3.87 -3.93 4.00
N LEU A 292 -4.61 -3.34 3.08
CA LEU A 292 -4.66 -3.78 1.69
C LEU A 292 -3.70 -2.95 0.83
N ASP A 293 -2.87 -3.63 0.04
CA ASP A 293 -2.09 -2.99 -1.01
C ASP A 293 -2.98 -2.65 -2.20
N VAL A 294 -2.98 -1.40 -2.64
CA VAL A 294 -3.82 -0.91 -3.74
C VAL A 294 -2.98 -0.27 -4.84
N VAL A 295 -3.24 -0.71 -6.07
CA VAL A 295 -2.48 -0.34 -7.26
C VAL A 295 -3.36 0.50 -8.19
N TYR A 296 -3.64 1.75 -7.82
CA TYR A 296 -4.46 2.64 -8.66
C TYR A 296 -3.65 3.44 -9.68
N ASN A 297 -2.33 3.41 -9.59
CA ASN A 297 -1.44 4.22 -10.43
C ASN A 297 -1.35 3.74 -11.88
N HIS A 298 -1.66 2.47 -12.16
CA HIS A 298 -1.66 1.89 -13.51
C HIS A 298 -2.67 0.75 -13.63
N THR A 299 -2.79 0.19 -14.81
CA THR A 299 -3.56 -1.02 -15.11
C THR A 299 -2.70 -2.01 -15.89
N PHE A 300 -3.03 -3.29 -15.85
CA PHE A 300 -2.27 -4.37 -16.49
C PHE A 300 -1.90 -4.05 -17.95
N ASN A 301 -2.86 -3.60 -18.74
CA ASN A 301 -2.60 -3.00 -20.06
C ASN A 301 -3.73 -2.06 -20.46
N ILE A 302 -3.42 -1.03 -21.23
CA ILE A 302 -4.39 -0.01 -21.61
C ILE A 302 -5.55 -0.60 -22.42
N GLU A 303 -5.27 -1.29 -23.53
CA GLU A 303 -6.28 -1.78 -24.47
C GLU A 303 -7.27 -2.77 -23.84
N GLY A 304 -6.78 -3.61 -22.90
CA GLY A 304 -7.56 -4.61 -22.19
C GLY A 304 -8.28 -4.08 -20.97
N SER A 305 -7.96 -2.87 -20.49
CA SER A 305 -8.49 -2.34 -19.25
C SER A 305 -9.97 -1.99 -19.33
N ASN A 306 -10.65 -2.14 -18.18
CA ASN A 306 -12.03 -1.69 -18.05
C ASN A 306 -12.17 -0.17 -18.24
N PHE A 307 -11.14 0.59 -17.88
CA PHE A 307 -11.07 2.03 -18.11
C PHE A 307 -11.15 2.39 -19.59
N GLN A 308 -10.26 1.81 -20.41
CA GLN A 308 -10.20 2.09 -21.84
C GLN A 308 -11.44 1.58 -22.59
N ARG A 309 -11.98 0.45 -22.14
CA ARG A 309 -13.16 -0.17 -22.77
C ARG A 309 -14.46 0.56 -22.47
N THR A 310 -14.52 1.37 -21.40
CA THR A 310 -15.70 2.16 -21.05
C THR A 310 -15.60 3.59 -21.58
N PHE A 311 -14.49 4.26 -21.33
CA PHE A 311 -14.27 5.63 -21.76
C PHE A 311 -12.83 5.81 -22.25
N PRO A 312 -12.53 5.62 -23.53
CA PRO A 312 -11.19 5.70 -24.09
C PRO A 312 -10.48 6.99 -23.72
N ASP A 313 -9.21 6.83 -23.30
CA ASP A 313 -8.28 7.90 -22.98
C ASP A 313 -8.62 8.79 -21.77
N TYR A 314 -9.82 8.69 -21.22
CA TYR A 314 -10.27 9.53 -20.11
C TYR A 314 -9.50 9.26 -18.80
N TYR A 315 -9.23 8.00 -18.52
CA TYR A 315 -8.64 7.56 -17.25
C TYR A 315 -7.11 7.56 -17.22
N PHE A 316 -6.48 7.86 -18.36
CA PHE A 316 -5.02 7.79 -18.50
C PHE A 316 -4.41 9.15 -18.77
N ARG A 317 -3.26 9.43 -18.16
CA ARG A 317 -2.46 10.62 -18.49
C ARG A 317 -1.74 10.42 -19.80
N LYS A 318 -1.64 11.49 -20.56
CA LYS A 318 -0.89 11.56 -21.81
C LYS A 318 0.18 12.64 -21.71
N THR A 319 1.31 12.41 -22.36
CA THR A 319 2.33 13.43 -22.57
C THR A 319 1.95 14.34 -23.71
N GLU A 320 2.49 15.56 -23.74
CA GLU A 320 2.32 16.44 -24.91
C GLU A 320 2.90 15.81 -26.18
N LYS A 321 2.30 16.15 -27.35
CA LYS A 321 2.79 15.68 -28.66
C LYS A 321 4.29 15.96 -28.82
N GLY A 322 5.09 14.91 -29.02
CA GLY A 322 6.55 14.99 -29.22
C GLY A 322 7.40 14.86 -27.95
N ALA A 323 6.80 14.83 -26.75
CA ALA A 323 7.53 14.48 -25.55
C ALA A 323 7.74 12.96 -25.48
N HIS A 324 8.95 12.49 -25.69
CA HIS A 324 9.30 11.09 -25.45
C HIS A 324 9.56 10.92 -23.96
N PRO A 325 8.86 10.01 -23.25
CA PRO A 325 9.24 9.67 -21.88
C PRO A 325 10.69 9.16 -21.89
N ARG A 326 11.53 9.70 -21.00
CA ARG A 326 12.88 9.14 -20.82
C ARG A 326 12.72 7.67 -20.45
N ARG A 327 13.44 6.80 -21.17
CA ARG A 327 13.50 5.37 -20.82
C ARG A 327 13.85 5.25 -19.35
N SER A 328 12.97 4.67 -18.55
CA SER A 328 13.36 4.23 -17.22
C SER A 328 14.47 3.18 -17.39
N GLU A 329 15.50 3.22 -16.54
CA GLU A 329 16.58 2.21 -16.54
C GLU A 329 16.10 0.82 -16.10
N PHE A 330 14.84 0.72 -15.70
CA PHE A 330 14.19 -0.55 -15.38
C PHE A 330 13.81 -1.29 -16.66
N ARG A 331 14.68 -2.24 -17.05
CA ARG A 331 14.40 -3.21 -18.11
C ARG A 331 13.27 -4.14 -17.67
N THR A 332 12.04 -3.75 -17.90
CA THR A 332 10.93 -4.69 -17.86
C THR A 332 10.14 -4.58 -19.15
N ILE A 333 10.19 -5.66 -19.92
CA ILE A 333 9.31 -6.06 -21.02
C ILE A 333 9.22 -5.05 -22.16
N ASP A 334 10.01 -5.30 -23.22
CA ASP A 334 9.89 -4.71 -24.55
C ASP A 334 8.50 -5.02 -25.17
N ARG A 335 7.44 -4.37 -24.69
CA ARG A 335 6.17 -4.32 -25.42
C ARG A 335 6.21 -3.11 -26.33
N LYS A 336 6.26 -3.35 -27.63
CA LYS A 336 6.15 -2.34 -28.68
C LYS A 336 4.85 -1.54 -28.49
N ILE A 337 4.95 -0.37 -27.89
CA ILE A 337 3.87 0.61 -27.86
C ILE A 337 3.74 1.13 -29.29
N LYS A 338 2.64 0.81 -29.95
CA LYS A 338 2.32 1.40 -31.25
C LYS A 338 2.00 2.89 -31.03
N ASN A 339 2.75 3.75 -31.70
CA ASN A 339 2.47 5.18 -31.77
C ASN A 339 1.05 5.38 -32.33
N GLN A 340 0.14 5.91 -31.51
CA GLN A 340 -1.09 6.49 -32.00
C GLN A 340 -0.88 8.01 -32.11
N ASP A 341 -1.50 8.64 -33.11
CA ASP A 341 -1.30 10.05 -33.48
C ASP A 341 -1.75 11.07 -32.41
N ASP A 342 -2.36 10.63 -31.29
CA ASP A 342 -3.02 11.47 -30.30
C ASP A 342 -2.21 11.72 -29.00
N GLY A 343 -0.90 11.54 -29.02
CA GLY A 343 -0.01 11.66 -27.86
C GLY A 343 0.40 10.30 -27.30
N VAL A 344 1.56 10.26 -26.63
CA VAL A 344 2.07 9.07 -25.96
C VAL A 344 1.51 9.01 -24.54
N TYR A 345 1.05 7.84 -24.09
CA TYR A 345 0.63 7.68 -22.69
C TYR A 345 1.82 7.90 -21.74
N SER A 346 1.57 8.61 -20.66
CA SER A 346 2.54 8.78 -19.58
C SER A 346 2.85 7.45 -18.93
N ASN A 347 4.07 7.31 -18.40
CA ASN A 347 4.56 6.08 -17.80
C ASN A 347 5.28 6.34 -16.46
N GLY A 348 4.67 7.17 -15.63
CA GLY A 348 5.17 7.42 -14.27
C GLY A 348 5.19 6.16 -13.40
N SER A 349 4.36 5.16 -13.71
CA SER A 349 4.36 3.87 -13.02
C SER A 349 5.52 2.95 -13.41
N GLY A 350 6.21 3.20 -14.54
CA GLY A 350 7.18 2.24 -15.10
C GLY A 350 6.55 1.00 -15.77
N CYS A 351 5.23 0.81 -15.65
CA CYS A 351 4.48 -0.36 -16.15
C CYS A 351 3.81 -0.14 -17.50
N GLY A 352 4.18 0.93 -18.22
CA GLY A 352 3.70 1.22 -19.57
C GLY A 352 2.48 2.15 -19.64
N ASN A 353 1.91 2.55 -18.53
CA ASN A 353 0.80 3.49 -18.45
C ASN A 353 0.73 4.15 -17.07
N GLU A 354 -0.07 5.21 -16.98
CA GLU A 354 -0.30 5.98 -15.76
C GLU A 354 -1.74 6.47 -15.75
N THR A 355 -2.44 6.23 -14.64
CA THR A 355 -3.83 6.70 -14.48
C THR A 355 -3.88 8.19 -14.16
N ALA A 356 -4.92 8.85 -14.59
CA ALA A 356 -5.17 10.28 -14.36
C ALA A 356 -6.03 10.49 -13.12
N SER A 357 -5.43 10.41 -11.93
CA SER A 357 -6.15 10.53 -10.65
C SER A 357 -6.87 11.88 -10.49
N GLU A 358 -6.39 12.93 -11.14
CA GLU A 358 -7.00 14.27 -11.18
C GLU A 358 -8.30 14.31 -11.99
N GLN A 359 -8.56 13.33 -12.86
CA GLN A 359 -9.82 13.27 -13.60
C GLN A 359 -10.98 12.95 -12.65
N PRO A 360 -12.09 13.71 -12.71
CA PRO A 360 -13.16 13.59 -11.71
C PRO A 360 -13.71 12.18 -11.54
N MET A 361 -13.88 11.40 -12.62
CA MET A 361 -14.40 10.04 -12.53
C MET A 361 -13.32 9.05 -12.02
N MET A 362 -12.02 9.25 -12.34
CA MET A 362 -10.95 8.42 -11.78
C MET A 362 -10.82 8.68 -10.27
N ARG A 363 -10.84 9.94 -9.85
CA ARG A 363 -10.85 10.31 -8.43
C ARG A 363 -12.03 9.69 -7.69
N ARG A 364 -13.23 9.80 -8.25
CA ARG A 364 -14.42 9.16 -7.69
C ARG A 364 -14.23 7.64 -7.60
N PHE A 365 -13.70 7.02 -8.64
CA PHE A 365 -13.45 5.58 -8.65
C PHE A 365 -12.53 5.17 -7.49
N MET A 366 -11.40 5.86 -7.30
CA MET A 366 -10.47 5.57 -6.20
C MET A 366 -11.15 5.72 -4.83
N ILE A 367 -11.89 6.82 -4.61
CA ILE A 367 -12.64 7.06 -3.36
C ILE A 367 -13.67 5.95 -3.11
N GLU A 368 -14.50 5.62 -4.09
CA GLU A 368 -15.55 4.59 -3.93
C GLU A 368 -14.95 3.19 -3.79
N SER A 369 -13.83 2.90 -4.43
CA SER A 369 -13.09 1.64 -4.27
C SER A 369 -12.55 1.49 -2.85
N VAL A 370 -11.88 2.49 -2.31
CA VAL A 370 -11.40 2.50 -0.92
C VAL A 370 -12.56 2.33 0.07
N LYS A 371 -13.63 3.11 -0.09
CA LYS A 371 -14.84 3.00 0.75
C LYS A 371 -15.48 1.61 0.65
N TYR A 372 -15.47 1.01 -0.53
CA TYR A 372 -16.00 -0.33 -0.75
C TYR A 372 -15.21 -1.38 0.04
N TRP A 373 -13.88 -1.37 -0.03
CA TRP A 373 -13.02 -2.27 0.74
C TRP A 373 -13.20 -2.08 2.26
N ILE A 374 -13.39 -0.84 2.72
CA ILE A 374 -13.66 -0.56 4.14
C ILE A 374 -15.02 -1.11 4.58
N ASN A 375 -16.08 -0.86 3.81
CA ASN A 375 -17.44 -1.15 4.23
C ASN A 375 -17.85 -2.61 3.97
N GLU A 376 -17.34 -3.22 2.91
CA GLU A 376 -17.71 -4.58 2.50
C GLU A 376 -16.77 -5.64 3.09
N TYR A 377 -15.48 -5.30 3.24
CA TYR A 377 -14.45 -6.26 3.70
C TYR A 377 -13.81 -5.85 5.03
N HIS A 378 -14.26 -4.77 5.64
CA HIS A 378 -13.76 -4.25 6.92
C HIS A 378 -12.24 -3.96 6.95
N ILE A 379 -11.66 -3.56 5.82
CA ILE A 379 -10.22 -3.23 5.71
C ILE A 379 -9.86 -2.06 6.62
N ASP A 380 -8.71 -2.15 7.31
CA ASP A 380 -8.25 -1.24 8.36
C ASP A 380 -7.17 -0.26 7.93
N GLY A 381 -6.65 -0.43 6.72
CA GLY A 381 -5.63 0.46 6.17
C GLY A 381 -5.36 0.19 4.70
N PHE A 382 -4.62 1.10 4.07
CA PHE A 382 -4.24 1.01 2.67
C PHE A 382 -2.79 1.43 2.47
N ARG A 383 -2.04 0.61 1.74
CA ARG A 383 -0.76 1.00 1.14
C ARG A 383 -1.01 1.32 -0.33
N PHE A 384 -0.70 2.53 -0.74
CA PHE A 384 -0.79 2.95 -2.13
C PHE A 384 0.53 2.68 -2.84
N ASP A 385 0.49 1.74 -3.77
CA ASP A 385 1.57 1.48 -4.70
C ASP A 385 1.87 2.73 -5.50
N LEU A 386 3.16 3.11 -5.63
CA LEU A 386 3.58 4.33 -6.31
C LEU A 386 2.65 5.54 -6.02
N MET A 387 2.39 5.82 -4.74
CA MET A 387 1.53 6.92 -4.32
C MET A 387 1.93 8.24 -4.97
N GLY A 388 3.24 8.41 -5.22
CA GLY A 388 3.80 9.57 -5.92
C GLY A 388 3.34 9.76 -7.37
N CYS A 389 2.59 8.82 -7.95
CA CYS A 389 1.91 8.99 -9.22
C CYS A 389 0.55 9.70 -9.09
N HIS A 390 -0.04 9.76 -7.89
CA HIS A 390 -1.35 10.37 -7.68
C HIS A 390 -1.24 11.86 -7.35
N ASP A 391 -2.28 12.62 -7.68
CA ASP A 391 -2.33 14.02 -7.30
C ASP A 391 -2.71 14.20 -5.83
N ILE A 392 -2.17 15.27 -5.20
CA ILE A 392 -2.38 15.61 -3.79
C ILE A 392 -3.86 15.74 -3.44
N GLU A 393 -4.65 16.37 -4.31
CA GLU A 393 -6.07 16.60 -4.05
C GLU A 393 -6.85 15.29 -3.96
N THR A 394 -6.56 14.33 -4.84
CA THR A 394 -7.19 12.99 -4.80
C THR A 394 -6.85 12.27 -3.51
N MET A 395 -5.59 12.26 -3.08
CA MET A 395 -5.19 11.63 -1.83
C MET A 395 -5.84 12.28 -0.61
N ASN A 396 -5.94 13.61 -0.59
CA ASN A 396 -6.62 14.35 0.47
C ASN A 396 -8.13 14.07 0.51
N GLN A 397 -8.77 13.96 -0.65
CA GLN A 397 -10.19 13.60 -0.70
C GLN A 397 -10.43 12.16 -0.24
N ILE A 398 -9.58 11.21 -0.60
CA ILE A 398 -9.62 9.84 -0.07
C ILE A 398 -9.51 9.88 1.46
N ARG A 399 -8.50 10.56 2.02
CA ARG A 399 -8.33 10.67 3.47
C ARG A 399 -9.57 11.26 4.15
N LYS A 400 -10.11 12.33 3.60
CA LYS A 400 -11.33 12.99 4.11
C LYS A 400 -12.56 12.07 4.12
N GLU A 401 -12.76 11.29 3.07
CA GLU A 401 -13.90 10.37 2.99
C GLU A 401 -13.72 9.15 3.89
N VAL A 402 -12.50 8.66 4.02
CA VAL A 402 -12.15 7.58 4.96
C VAL A 402 -12.35 8.03 6.41
N ASP A 403 -11.99 9.27 6.77
CA ASP A 403 -12.18 9.83 8.12
C ASP A 403 -13.64 9.91 8.54
N LYS A 404 -14.55 10.04 7.60
CA LYS A 404 -16.00 10.01 7.91
C LYS A 404 -16.50 8.62 8.31
N ILE A 405 -15.78 7.56 7.86
CA ILE A 405 -16.12 6.18 8.19
C ILE A 405 -15.42 5.80 9.49
N ASP A 406 -14.09 5.89 9.52
CA ASP A 406 -13.27 5.58 10.68
C ASP A 406 -11.91 6.30 10.59
N PRO A 407 -11.65 7.29 11.47
CA PRO A 407 -10.38 8.03 11.44
C PRO A 407 -9.16 7.19 11.86
N THR A 408 -9.33 5.98 12.39
CA THR A 408 -8.24 5.09 12.77
C THR A 408 -7.71 4.25 11.59
N ILE A 409 -8.36 4.29 10.42
CA ILE A 409 -7.88 3.63 9.21
C ILE A 409 -6.59 4.30 8.75
N PHE A 410 -5.52 3.52 8.65
CA PHE A 410 -4.20 4.02 8.30
C PHE A 410 -3.99 4.05 6.80
N ILE A 411 -3.44 5.16 6.28
CA ILE A 411 -3.11 5.33 4.86
C ILE A 411 -1.63 5.69 4.75
N TYR A 412 -0.92 4.94 3.93
CA TYR A 412 0.47 5.23 3.58
C TYR A 412 0.78 4.73 2.16
N GLY A 413 1.94 5.06 1.65
CA GLY A 413 2.34 4.58 0.34
C GLY A 413 3.77 4.94 -0.02
N GLU A 414 4.14 4.61 -1.24
CA GLU A 414 5.42 4.99 -1.82
C GLU A 414 5.36 6.43 -2.28
N GLY A 415 6.11 7.30 -1.60
CA GLY A 415 6.18 8.73 -1.90
C GLY A 415 7.05 9.06 -3.13
N TRP A 416 7.04 8.19 -4.14
CA TRP A 416 7.78 8.33 -5.40
C TRP A 416 7.00 7.73 -6.58
N SER A 417 7.53 7.93 -7.77
CA SER A 417 7.11 7.26 -9.01
C SER A 417 8.28 6.45 -9.58
N ALA A 418 8.01 5.40 -10.34
CA ALA A 418 9.05 4.60 -11.00
C ALA A 418 9.59 5.25 -12.28
N GLY A 419 8.88 6.24 -12.83
CA GLY A 419 9.24 7.00 -14.01
C GLY A 419 8.81 8.46 -13.91
N GLN A 420 8.91 9.20 -15.00
CA GLN A 420 8.46 10.58 -15.04
C GLN A 420 6.94 10.64 -15.26
N CYS A 421 6.21 11.23 -14.32
CA CYS A 421 4.79 11.52 -14.44
C CYS A 421 4.54 12.72 -15.38
N ALA A 422 3.36 12.74 -16.01
CA ALA A 422 2.96 13.88 -16.85
C ALA A 422 2.56 15.12 -16.02
N LEU A 423 2.10 14.92 -14.78
CA LEU A 423 1.82 16.04 -13.86
C LEU A 423 3.12 16.62 -13.28
N PRO A 424 3.14 17.94 -13.00
CA PRO A 424 4.23 18.58 -12.28
C PRO A 424 4.43 17.96 -10.88
N THR A 425 5.68 17.82 -10.45
CA THR A 425 6.02 17.15 -9.18
C THR A 425 5.38 17.81 -7.95
N GLU A 426 5.18 19.12 -7.98
CA GLU A 426 4.51 19.88 -6.90
C GLU A 426 3.00 19.55 -6.76
N GLN A 427 2.40 18.89 -7.72
CA GLN A 427 1.01 18.44 -7.67
C GLN A 427 0.88 16.97 -7.26
N LEU A 428 1.99 16.24 -7.20
CA LEU A 428 2.01 14.81 -6.95
C LEU A 428 2.20 14.49 -5.45
N ALA A 429 1.62 13.37 -5.01
CA ALA A 429 1.72 12.88 -3.64
C ALA A 429 3.09 12.23 -3.35
N THR A 430 4.16 12.94 -3.71
CA THR A 430 5.54 12.52 -3.45
C THR A 430 5.92 12.78 -2.00
N LYS A 431 7.00 12.14 -1.54
CA LYS A 431 7.55 12.28 -0.20
C LYS A 431 7.80 13.76 0.18
N ALA A 432 8.35 14.55 -0.74
CA ALA A 432 8.57 15.98 -0.53
C ALA A 432 7.28 16.78 -0.27
N ASN A 433 6.14 16.27 -0.70
CA ASN A 433 4.83 16.91 -0.56
C ASN A 433 4.00 16.35 0.61
N ILE A 434 4.54 15.45 1.42
CA ILE A 434 3.86 14.91 2.64
C ILE A 434 3.34 16.02 3.59
N PRO A 435 4.00 17.18 3.73
CA PRO A 435 3.43 18.29 4.51
C PRO A 435 2.04 18.76 4.03
N HIS A 436 1.70 18.50 2.76
CA HIS A 436 0.37 18.79 2.17
C HIS A 436 -0.59 17.59 2.24
N LEU A 437 -0.19 16.47 2.83
CA LEU A 437 -0.94 15.21 2.93
C LEU A 437 -1.16 14.84 4.41
N PRO A 438 -1.97 15.60 5.16
CA PRO A 438 -2.16 15.35 6.58
C PRO A 438 -2.65 13.92 6.84
N ARG A 439 -1.97 13.22 7.78
CA ARG A 439 -2.33 11.85 8.21
C ARG A 439 -2.22 10.79 7.10
N ILE A 440 -1.40 11.06 6.08
CA ILE A 440 -0.94 10.08 5.11
C ILE A 440 0.57 9.94 5.30
N ALA A 441 1.06 8.69 5.36
CA ALA A 441 2.47 8.39 5.59
C ALA A 441 3.17 7.93 4.31
N ALA A 442 4.50 7.97 4.33
CA ALA A 442 5.34 7.47 3.25
C ALA A 442 6.51 6.63 3.77
N PHE A 443 7.00 5.73 2.94
CA PHE A 443 8.22 4.97 3.22
C PHE A 443 9.46 5.86 3.26
N SER A 444 10.36 5.62 4.23
CA SER A 444 11.65 6.32 4.32
C SER A 444 12.77 5.51 3.68
N ASP A 445 13.05 5.78 2.42
CA ASP A 445 14.22 5.25 1.73
C ASP A 445 15.53 5.82 2.31
N GLU A 446 15.48 6.98 3.01
CA GLU A 446 16.64 7.53 3.74
C GLU A 446 17.15 6.53 4.77
N LEU A 447 16.29 6.02 5.65
CA LEU A 447 16.67 5.06 6.68
C LEU A 447 17.06 3.71 6.08
N ARG A 448 16.24 3.19 5.14
CA ARG A 448 16.48 1.91 4.48
C ARG A 448 17.88 1.86 3.86
N ASP A 449 18.20 2.84 3.02
CA ASP A 449 19.43 2.81 2.25
C ASP A 449 20.65 3.25 3.10
N ALA A 450 20.46 4.09 4.10
CA ALA A 450 21.49 4.39 5.07
C ALA A 450 21.91 3.17 5.89
N LEU A 451 20.98 2.27 6.20
CA LEU A 451 21.29 1.01 6.86
C LEU A 451 21.99 0.03 5.92
N ARG A 452 21.36 -0.35 4.81
CA ARG A 452 21.75 -1.50 3.98
C ARG A 452 22.55 -1.16 2.72
N GLY A 453 22.58 0.09 2.30
CA GLY A 453 23.18 0.56 1.05
C GLY A 453 22.14 0.98 0.00
N PRO A 454 22.58 1.74 -1.04
CA PRO A 454 21.70 2.42 -1.98
C PRO A 454 20.95 1.41 -2.86
N PHE A 455 19.66 1.72 -3.15
CA PHE A 455 18.81 0.92 -4.05
C PHE A 455 19.43 0.71 -5.44
N SER A 456 20.20 1.67 -5.93
CA SER A 456 20.77 1.67 -7.29
C SER A 456 21.94 0.69 -7.49
N ASP A 457 22.53 0.14 -6.41
CA ASP A 457 23.69 -0.75 -6.50
C ASP A 457 23.73 -1.74 -5.33
N ASP A 458 23.31 -2.96 -5.59
CA ASP A 458 23.22 -4.05 -4.58
C ASP A 458 24.57 -4.45 -3.99
N THR A 459 25.66 -4.17 -4.67
CA THR A 459 27.00 -4.53 -4.21
C THR A 459 27.56 -3.53 -3.19
N LYS A 460 26.96 -2.34 -3.07
CA LYS A 460 27.37 -1.31 -2.11
C LYS A 460 26.68 -1.50 -0.78
N GLY A 461 27.47 -1.70 0.26
CA GLY A 461 27.01 -1.61 1.64
C GLY A 461 26.97 -0.16 2.13
N ALA A 462 26.39 0.02 3.33
CA ALA A 462 26.41 1.29 4.06
C ALA A 462 26.68 1.01 5.56
N PHE A 463 25.91 1.60 6.46
CA PHE A 463 26.13 1.49 7.90
C PHE A 463 26.31 0.04 8.38
N LEU A 464 25.44 -0.90 7.99
CA LEU A 464 25.54 -2.31 8.39
C LEU A 464 26.83 -3.00 7.90
N ALA A 465 27.42 -2.52 6.81
CA ALA A 465 28.72 -3.00 6.34
C ALA A 465 29.92 -2.38 7.11
N GLY A 466 29.66 -1.57 8.14
CA GLY A 466 30.68 -0.86 8.91
C GLY A 466 31.20 0.41 8.22
N ILE A 467 30.48 0.91 7.21
CA ILE A 467 30.84 2.10 6.45
C ILE A 467 30.21 3.31 7.14
N SER A 468 31.03 4.31 7.46
CA SER A 468 30.60 5.60 8.02
C SER A 468 30.16 6.56 6.91
N GLY A 469 29.37 7.58 7.29
CA GLY A 469 28.90 8.65 6.41
C GLY A 469 27.37 8.75 6.30
N GLU A 470 26.64 7.72 6.75
CA GLU A 470 25.18 7.68 6.72
C GLU A 470 24.52 7.93 8.09
N GLU A 471 25.32 8.31 9.11
CA GLU A 471 24.82 8.49 10.48
C GLU A 471 23.72 9.56 10.56
N GLU A 472 23.83 10.65 9.77
CA GLU A 472 22.81 11.71 9.74
C GLU A 472 21.50 11.21 9.12
N SER A 473 21.56 10.37 8.08
CA SER A 473 20.39 9.72 7.49
C SER A 473 19.69 8.78 8.48
N ILE A 474 20.49 8.04 9.28
CA ILE A 474 19.95 7.16 10.34
C ILE A 474 19.32 7.99 11.47
N LYS A 475 19.97 9.07 11.94
CA LYS A 475 19.39 10.00 12.92
C LYS A 475 18.07 10.57 12.43
N PHE A 476 18.02 10.99 11.17
CA PHE A 476 16.80 11.49 10.53
C PHE A 476 15.67 10.46 10.57
N GLY A 477 15.96 9.21 10.20
CA GLY A 477 15.00 8.11 10.28
C GLY A 477 14.58 7.79 11.72
N ILE A 478 15.52 7.76 12.70
CA ILE A 478 15.21 7.56 14.11
C ILE A 478 14.26 8.63 14.63
N ALA A 479 14.46 9.89 14.23
CA ALA A 479 13.59 11.01 14.59
C ALA A 479 12.20 10.95 13.91
N GLY A 480 11.94 9.99 13.02
CA GLY A 480 10.68 9.88 12.28
C GLY A 480 10.57 10.85 11.11
N CYS A 481 11.71 11.21 10.49
CA CYS A 481 11.86 12.12 9.34
C CYS A 481 11.25 13.52 9.57
N ILE A 482 11.11 13.92 10.82
CA ILE A 482 10.73 15.29 11.22
C ILE A 482 11.94 16.21 11.32
N GLU A 483 11.72 17.50 11.33
CA GLU A 483 12.78 18.48 11.66
C GLU A 483 13.27 18.27 13.09
N HIS A 484 14.57 18.04 13.27
CA HIS A 484 15.21 17.83 14.56
C HIS A 484 16.50 18.64 14.67
N PRO A 485 16.74 19.39 15.78
CA PRO A 485 17.87 20.33 15.89
C PRO A 485 19.26 19.68 15.81
N GLN A 486 19.37 18.37 16.08
CA GLN A 486 20.63 17.62 16.04
C GLN A 486 20.81 16.80 14.75
N VAL A 487 20.02 17.03 13.72
CA VAL A 487 20.14 16.37 12.40
C VAL A 487 20.63 17.39 11.38
N ASP A 488 21.81 17.15 10.81
CA ASP A 488 22.35 17.95 9.71
C ASP A 488 21.76 17.50 8.39
N MET A 489 20.65 18.12 7.95
CA MET A 489 19.96 17.79 6.72
C MET A 489 20.83 17.90 5.46
N SER A 490 21.94 18.65 5.49
CA SER A 490 22.85 18.73 4.34
C SER A 490 23.56 17.41 4.04
N LYS A 491 23.71 16.56 5.07
CA LYS A 491 24.39 15.25 5.01
C LYS A 491 23.41 14.07 4.90
N VAL A 492 22.11 14.32 5.07
CA VAL A 492 21.08 13.28 4.82
C VAL A 492 21.11 12.91 3.34
N ASN A 493 20.99 11.63 3.01
CA ASN A 493 21.00 11.15 1.64
C ASN A 493 19.85 11.80 0.81
N TYR A 494 18.92 11.23 0.27
CA TYR A 494 17.93 11.73 -0.71
C TYR A 494 17.26 13.09 -0.38
N SER A 495 16.86 13.33 0.88
CA SER A 495 16.10 14.52 1.27
C SER A 495 16.99 15.59 1.88
N LYS A 496 16.84 16.85 1.45
CA LYS A 496 17.58 18.00 2.00
C LYS A 496 16.75 18.87 2.95
N GLN A 497 15.52 18.46 3.21
CA GLN A 497 14.59 19.06 4.17
C GLN A 497 13.77 17.94 4.81
N ALA A 498 13.36 18.14 6.07
CA ALA A 498 12.42 17.25 6.73
C ALA A 498 11.09 17.24 5.97
N TRP A 499 10.54 16.07 5.75
CA TRP A 499 9.31 15.92 4.98
C TRP A 499 8.13 15.44 5.82
N ALA A 500 8.34 14.81 6.97
CA ALA A 500 7.26 14.47 7.89
C ALA A 500 6.94 15.63 8.82
N THR A 501 5.68 15.97 9.00
CA THR A 501 5.23 16.95 10.01
C THR A 501 5.05 16.30 11.38
N GLU A 502 4.74 15.00 11.38
CA GLU A 502 4.63 14.14 12.56
C GLU A 502 5.34 12.81 12.29
N PRO A 503 5.96 12.16 13.30
CA PRO A 503 6.70 10.92 13.10
C PRO A 503 5.82 9.77 12.60
N THR A 504 4.51 9.83 12.82
CA THR A 504 3.53 8.86 12.29
C THR A 504 3.32 8.92 10.77
N GLN A 505 3.91 9.92 10.11
CA GLN A 505 3.92 10.02 8.65
C GLN A 505 5.13 9.29 8.02
N MET A 506 5.98 8.69 8.82
CA MET A 506 7.15 7.94 8.35
C MET A 506 6.97 6.45 8.59
N ILE A 507 7.12 5.63 7.54
CA ILE A 507 7.26 4.17 7.65
C ILE A 507 8.74 3.84 7.80
N SER A 508 9.07 3.24 8.95
CA SER A 508 10.42 2.80 9.29
C SER A 508 10.63 1.35 8.86
N TYR A 509 11.57 1.09 7.97
CA TYR A 509 11.83 -0.25 7.44
C TYR A 509 13.27 -0.39 6.95
N VAL A 510 13.70 -1.63 6.74
CA VAL A 510 15.02 -1.94 6.16
C VAL A 510 14.89 -2.78 4.88
N SER A 511 13.84 -3.57 4.73
CA SER A 511 13.48 -4.25 3.48
C SER A 511 11.97 -4.44 3.37
N CYS A 512 11.50 -4.68 2.15
CA CYS A 512 10.11 -4.99 1.80
C CYS A 512 10.10 -6.07 0.71
N HIS A 513 8.94 -6.31 0.07
CA HIS A 513 8.85 -7.26 -1.04
C HIS A 513 9.71 -6.85 -2.23
N ASP A 514 9.78 -5.53 -2.53
CA ASP A 514 10.62 -4.96 -3.59
C ASP A 514 12.09 -5.03 -3.26
N ASP A 515 12.94 -5.19 -4.30
CA ASP A 515 14.37 -5.28 -4.16
C ASP A 515 14.82 -6.53 -3.38
N MET A 516 16.07 -6.62 -3.01
CA MET A 516 16.61 -7.72 -2.21
C MET A 516 16.06 -7.67 -0.78
N CYS A 517 15.66 -8.82 -0.23
CA CYS A 517 15.46 -8.93 1.21
C CYS A 517 16.78 -8.72 1.97
N LEU A 518 16.71 -8.43 3.27
CA LEU A 518 17.87 -8.05 4.06
C LEU A 518 19.00 -9.09 4.02
N VAL A 519 18.68 -10.37 4.12
CA VAL A 519 19.65 -11.47 4.06
C VAL A 519 20.41 -11.49 2.74
N ASP A 520 19.69 -11.37 1.61
CA ASP A 520 20.31 -11.34 0.28
C ASP A 520 21.17 -10.10 0.09
N ARG A 521 20.67 -8.95 0.56
CA ARG A 521 21.39 -7.68 0.49
C ARG A 521 22.71 -7.72 1.26
N LEU A 522 22.71 -8.25 2.50
CA LEU A 522 23.92 -8.40 3.31
C LEU A 522 24.92 -9.37 2.66
N LYS A 523 24.46 -10.49 2.10
CA LYS A 523 25.34 -11.42 1.38
C LYS A 523 25.97 -10.80 0.13
N THR A 524 25.23 -9.94 -0.57
CA THR A 524 25.71 -9.31 -1.80
C THR A 524 26.66 -8.16 -1.51
N SER A 525 26.35 -7.32 -0.52
CA SER A 525 27.16 -6.14 -0.19
C SER A 525 28.35 -6.46 0.73
N ILE A 526 28.36 -7.61 1.39
CA ILE A 526 29.47 -8.08 2.26
C ILE A 526 29.89 -9.48 1.80
N PRO A 527 30.67 -9.63 0.71
CA PRO A 527 31.03 -10.93 0.18
C PRO A 527 31.75 -11.79 1.21
N GLY A 528 31.31 -13.03 1.38
CA GLY A 528 31.89 -13.97 2.34
C GLY A 528 31.46 -13.77 3.79
N ILE A 529 30.42 -12.98 4.04
CA ILE A 529 29.83 -12.81 5.38
C ILE A 529 29.51 -14.18 6.02
N SER A 530 29.91 -14.37 7.26
CA SER A 530 29.54 -15.57 8.02
C SER A 530 28.08 -15.49 8.48
N MET A 531 27.46 -16.65 8.76
CA MET A 531 26.08 -16.67 9.27
C MET A 531 25.96 -15.95 10.62
N ASP A 532 26.93 -16.05 11.48
CA ASP A 532 26.93 -15.36 12.78
C ASP A 532 27.04 -13.84 12.62
N GLU A 533 27.84 -13.35 11.66
CA GLU A 533 27.94 -11.93 11.33
C GLU A 533 26.63 -11.43 10.69
N LEU A 534 26.07 -12.20 9.77
CA LEU A 534 24.78 -11.89 9.12
C LEU A 534 23.67 -11.74 10.16
N ILE A 535 23.56 -12.68 11.10
CA ILE A 535 22.57 -12.61 12.18
C ILE A 535 22.78 -11.36 13.03
N ARG A 536 24.02 -11.03 13.43
CA ARG A 536 24.28 -9.81 14.22
C ARG A 536 23.83 -8.56 13.48
N LEU A 537 24.12 -8.45 12.18
CA LEU A 537 23.75 -7.29 11.36
C LEU A 537 22.24 -7.21 11.10
N ASP A 538 21.57 -8.35 10.93
CA ASP A 538 20.12 -8.44 10.83
C ASP A 538 19.46 -7.89 12.12
N LEU A 539 19.88 -8.38 13.27
CA LEU A 539 19.36 -7.93 14.57
C LEU A 539 19.66 -6.44 14.83
N LEU A 540 20.83 -5.96 14.43
CA LEU A 540 21.18 -4.53 14.52
C LEU A 540 20.28 -3.66 13.65
N ALA A 541 20.01 -4.07 12.41
CA ALA A 541 19.12 -3.39 11.49
C ALA A 541 17.71 -3.25 12.07
N GLN A 542 17.16 -4.35 12.58
CA GLN A 542 15.82 -4.33 13.15
C GLN A 542 15.77 -3.53 14.46
N THR A 543 16.86 -3.47 15.21
CA THR A 543 16.93 -2.60 16.39
C THR A 543 16.77 -1.14 15.96
N ALA A 544 17.42 -0.69 14.88
CA ALA A 544 17.25 0.67 14.35
C ALA A 544 15.79 0.92 13.92
N VAL A 545 15.16 -0.04 13.23
CA VAL A 545 13.77 0.08 12.77
C VAL A 545 12.79 0.18 13.95
N PHE A 546 12.86 -0.73 14.90
CA PHE A 546 11.89 -0.81 16.01
C PHE A 546 12.10 0.22 17.12
N THR A 547 13.28 0.83 17.21
CA THR A 547 13.56 1.92 18.18
C THR A 547 13.41 3.31 17.57
N SER A 548 13.11 3.43 16.27
CA SER A 548 12.78 4.71 15.62
C SER A 548 11.41 5.23 16.02
N GLN A 549 11.16 6.53 15.86
CA GLN A 549 9.88 7.17 16.16
C GLN A 549 8.84 7.01 15.05
N GLY A 550 9.23 6.53 13.87
CA GLY A 550 8.32 6.18 12.78
C GLY A 550 7.47 4.93 13.06
N VAL A 551 6.56 4.60 12.15
CA VAL A 551 5.75 3.39 12.21
C VAL A 551 6.59 2.21 11.69
N PRO A 552 6.90 1.19 12.53
CA PRO A 552 7.74 0.08 12.12
C PRO A 552 7.03 -0.86 11.14
N PHE A 553 7.77 -1.28 10.16
CA PHE A 553 7.35 -2.18 9.10
C PHE A 553 8.42 -3.24 8.89
N MET A 554 8.04 -4.48 8.73
CA MET A 554 8.95 -5.59 8.46
C MET A 554 8.39 -6.50 7.35
N LEU A 555 9.29 -7.01 6.52
CA LEU A 555 8.96 -8.03 5.52
C LEU A 555 8.75 -9.38 6.21
N CYS A 556 7.71 -10.10 5.82
CA CYS A 556 7.42 -11.43 6.32
C CYS A 556 8.59 -12.39 6.06
N GLY A 557 9.01 -13.08 7.13
CA GLY A 557 10.13 -14.00 7.10
C GLY A 557 11.48 -13.40 7.52
N GLU A 558 11.60 -12.10 7.74
CA GLU A 558 12.82 -11.50 8.30
C GLU A 558 13.12 -12.14 9.68
N GLU A 559 12.11 -12.37 10.49
CA GLU A 559 12.21 -13.01 11.80
C GLU A 559 12.70 -14.48 11.75
N MET A 560 12.85 -15.01 10.56
CA MET A 560 13.40 -16.35 10.29
C MET A 560 14.47 -16.35 9.19
N LEU A 561 15.13 -15.21 8.96
CA LEU A 561 16.20 -15.02 7.97
C LEU A 561 15.77 -15.41 6.55
N ARG A 562 14.72 -14.78 6.06
CA ARG A 562 14.21 -14.96 4.69
C ARG A 562 15.31 -14.75 3.66
N ASP A 563 15.43 -15.70 2.73
CA ASP A 563 16.44 -15.72 1.66
C ASP A 563 15.74 -15.96 0.31
N LYS A 564 15.81 -14.98 -0.58
CA LYS A 564 15.30 -15.07 -1.96
C LYS A 564 16.41 -15.44 -2.96
N LYS A 565 17.50 -16.02 -2.48
CA LYS A 565 18.61 -16.55 -3.28
C LYS A 565 19.32 -15.51 -4.15
N GLY A 566 19.38 -14.28 -3.66
CA GLY A 566 20.03 -13.16 -4.34
C GLY A 566 19.21 -12.59 -5.50
N VAL A 567 17.92 -12.93 -5.61
CA VAL A 567 17.06 -12.37 -6.66
C VAL A 567 16.63 -10.95 -6.26
N HIS A 568 17.06 -9.97 -7.05
CA HIS A 568 16.76 -8.55 -6.82
C HIS A 568 15.26 -8.27 -6.92
N ASN A 569 14.61 -8.66 -8.03
CA ASN A 569 13.19 -8.46 -8.27
C ASN A 569 12.49 -9.80 -8.55
N SER A 570 11.79 -10.32 -7.56
CA SER A 570 11.24 -11.67 -7.56
C SER A 570 9.74 -11.75 -7.91
N PHE A 571 9.15 -10.69 -8.51
CA PHE A 571 7.71 -10.55 -8.73
C PHE A 571 7.05 -11.69 -9.52
N GLU A 572 7.78 -12.36 -10.42
CA GLU A 572 7.33 -13.51 -11.21
C GLU A 572 8.25 -14.74 -11.04
N SER A 573 9.13 -14.69 -10.01
CA SER A 573 9.99 -15.83 -9.69
C SER A 573 9.16 -16.97 -9.08
N PRO A 574 9.58 -18.25 -9.25
CA PRO A 574 8.81 -19.37 -8.74
C PRO A 574 8.73 -19.40 -7.22
N ASP A 575 7.77 -20.16 -6.69
CA ASP A 575 7.60 -20.37 -5.24
C ASP A 575 8.92 -20.76 -4.54
N SER A 576 9.78 -21.53 -5.20
CA SER A 576 11.09 -21.94 -4.66
C SER A 576 12.06 -20.79 -4.35
N VAL A 577 11.80 -19.58 -4.88
CA VAL A 577 12.53 -18.36 -4.57
C VAL A 577 11.78 -17.55 -3.50
N ASN A 578 10.46 -17.47 -3.62
CA ASN A 578 9.65 -16.56 -2.83
C ASN A 578 9.14 -17.13 -1.50
N HIS A 579 9.06 -18.46 -1.35
CA HIS A 579 8.51 -19.11 -0.16
C HIS A 579 9.30 -18.82 1.12
N LEU A 580 8.64 -18.96 2.27
CA LEU A 580 9.28 -18.96 3.58
C LEU A 580 9.74 -20.36 3.95
N ASP A 581 10.97 -20.50 4.38
CA ASP A 581 11.50 -21.73 5.01
C ASP A 581 11.20 -21.69 6.52
N TRP A 582 10.06 -22.27 6.92
CA TRP A 582 9.61 -22.29 8.31
C TRP A 582 10.50 -23.13 9.23
N ASP A 583 11.33 -24.02 8.69
CA ASP A 583 12.30 -24.77 9.51
C ASP A 583 13.40 -23.85 10.05
N ASN A 584 13.59 -22.66 9.51
CA ASN A 584 14.50 -21.65 10.04
C ASN A 584 14.11 -21.18 11.45
N LEU A 585 12.83 -21.25 11.83
CA LEU A 585 12.43 -21.02 13.24
C LEU A 585 13.08 -22.00 14.21
N LYS A 586 13.36 -23.22 13.75
CA LYS A 586 14.07 -24.24 14.56
C LYS A 586 15.59 -24.12 14.42
N ARG A 587 16.10 -23.73 13.24
CA ARG A 587 17.54 -23.56 13.00
C ARG A 587 18.10 -22.32 13.67
N TYR A 588 17.33 -21.23 13.71
CA TYR A 588 17.73 -19.92 14.23
C TYR A 588 16.73 -19.34 15.23
N PRO A 589 16.39 -20.08 16.30
CA PRO A 589 15.34 -19.67 17.26
C PRO A 589 15.66 -18.36 17.97
N GLN A 590 16.96 -18.01 18.08
CA GLN A 590 17.43 -16.77 18.68
C GLN A 590 16.99 -15.53 17.87
N VAL A 591 16.85 -15.64 16.53
CA VAL A 591 16.42 -14.55 15.68
C VAL A 591 14.94 -14.24 15.95
N PHE A 592 14.05 -15.24 15.85
CA PHE A 592 12.64 -15.08 16.17
C PHE A 592 12.42 -14.50 17.58
N LYS A 593 13.17 -15.04 18.56
CA LYS A 593 13.10 -14.53 19.94
C LYS A 593 13.46 -13.05 20.02
N TYR A 594 14.51 -12.63 19.34
CA TYR A 594 14.97 -11.25 19.36
C TYR A 594 13.92 -10.29 18.76
N TYR A 595 13.36 -10.62 17.60
CA TYR A 595 12.26 -9.83 16.97
C TYR A 595 11.06 -9.70 17.90
N LYS A 596 10.63 -10.81 18.49
CA LYS A 596 9.55 -10.83 19.48
C LYS A 596 9.83 -9.91 20.67
N ASP A 597 11.05 -9.94 21.19
CA ASP A 597 11.45 -9.12 22.33
C ASP A 597 11.57 -7.64 21.97
N LEU A 598 12.05 -7.28 20.76
CA LEU A 598 12.02 -5.92 20.23
C LEU A 598 10.60 -5.37 20.08
N ILE A 599 9.71 -6.16 19.50
CA ILE A 599 8.29 -5.78 19.35
C ILE A 599 7.67 -5.57 20.74
N LYS A 600 7.96 -6.46 21.69
CA LYS A 600 7.49 -6.34 23.06
C LYS A 600 8.03 -5.06 23.72
N LEU A 601 9.34 -4.80 23.60
CA LEU A 601 9.96 -3.57 24.11
C LEU A 601 9.23 -2.33 23.59
N ARG A 602 9.04 -2.22 22.28
CA ARG A 602 8.33 -1.07 21.69
C ARG A 602 6.89 -0.94 22.19
N LYS A 603 6.18 -2.04 22.39
CA LYS A 603 4.78 -2.04 22.89
C LYS A 603 4.70 -1.63 24.35
N ASP A 604 5.63 -2.08 25.17
CA ASP A 604 5.64 -1.83 26.61
C ASP A 604 6.13 -0.40 26.94
N HIS A 605 7.02 0.17 26.09
CA HIS A 605 7.67 1.45 26.33
C HIS A 605 7.20 2.53 25.33
N PRO A 606 6.30 3.45 25.75
CA PRO A 606 5.80 4.52 24.91
C PRO A 606 6.89 5.51 24.45
N ALA A 607 8.05 5.52 25.10
CA ALA A 607 9.20 6.31 24.67
C ALA A 607 9.63 6.04 23.20
N PHE A 608 9.44 4.83 22.70
CA PHE A 608 9.77 4.46 21.31
C PHE A 608 8.68 4.83 20.29
N ARG A 609 7.56 5.40 20.72
CA ARG A 609 6.39 5.70 19.87
C ARG A 609 5.67 6.96 20.31
N LEU A 610 6.42 8.05 20.41
CA LEU A 610 5.94 9.33 20.93
C LEU A 610 4.80 9.94 20.12
N GLY A 611 4.72 9.65 18.80
CA GLY A 611 3.60 9.99 17.93
C GLY A 611 3.45 11.49 17.63
N SER A 612 4.27 12.36 18.21
CA SER A 612 4.23 13.81 18.03
C SER A 612 5.64 14.37 17.82
N ALA A 613 5.80 15.25 16.84
CA ALA A 613 7.06 15.92 16.54
C ALA A 613 7.55 16.75 17.73
N ASP A 614 6.66 17.41 18.46
CA ASP A 614 7.03 18.19 19.65
C ASP A 614 7.57 17.31 20.77
N LEU A 615 6.97 16.14 20.99
CA LEU A 615 7.47 15.17 21.98
C LEU A 615 8.83 14.60 21.55
N VAL A 616 9.01 14.29 20.26
CA VAL A 616 10.30 13.83 19.75
C VAL A 616 11.38 14.88 19.95
N ARG A 617 11.16 16.14 19.55
CA ARG A 617 12.12 17.24 19.75
C ARG A 617 12.46 17.47 21.23
N LYS A 618 11.50 17.23 22.13
CA LYS A 618 11.69 17.43 23.58
C LYS A 618 12.47 16.29 24.22
N HIS A 619 12.17 15.06 23.85
CA HIS A 619 12.62 13.88 24.59
C HIS A 619 13.72 13.07 23.89
N LEU A 620 13.90 13.18 22.57
CA LEU A 620 14.98 12.52 21.84
C LEU A 620 16.22 13.41 21.80
N GLU A 621 17.37 12.85 22.17
CA GLU A 621 18.66 13.52 22.10
C GLU A 621 19.71 12.56 21.50
N PHE A 622 20.43 13.01 20.46
CA PHE A 622 21.53 12.23 19.89
C PHE A 622 22.84 12.50 20.67
N LEU A 623 23.54 11.42 20.99
CA LEU A 623 24.80 11.46 21.75
C LEU A 623 25.99 11.42 20.80
N GLY A 624 27.05 12.16 21.13
CA GLY A 624 28.33 12.10 20.41
C GLY A 624 29.16 10.87 20.81
N ALA A 625 30.00 10.39 19.88
CA ALA A 625 31.03 9.42 20.24
C ALA A 625 32.05 10.02 21.21
N ALA A 626 32.40 9.35 22.29
CA ALA A 626 33.21 9.86 23.39
C ALA A 626 34.63 10.26 23.02
N ASN A 627 35.15 9.87 21.85
CA ASN A 627 36.54 10.05 21.44
C ASN A 627 36.74 10.33 19.93
N SER A 628 35.77 10.85 19.19
CA SER A 628 36.05 11.18 17.78
C SER A 628 36.85 12.48 17.70
N SER A 629 38.18 12.38 17.79
CA SER A 629 39.10 13.38 17.27
C SER A 629 39.15 13.37 15.73
N SER A 630 38.36 12.52 15.08
CA SER A 630 38.28 12.39 13.63
C SER A 630 37.43 13.51 13.02
N PRO A 631 37.81 14.06 11.85
CA PRO A 631 36.99 14.97 11.10
C PRO A 631 35.59 14.41 10.84
N ALA A 632 34.59 15.26 10.69
CA ALA A 632 33.24 14.86 10.37
C ALA A 632 33.23 13.98 9.10
N GLY A 633 32.82 12.71 9.21
CA GLY A 633 32.81 11.70 8.15
C GLY A 633 33.88 10.62 8.25
N GLU A 634 34.82 10.69 9.22
CA GLU A 634 35.86 9.69 9.47
C GLU A 634 35.66 8.94 10.82
N GLY A 635 34.54 9.13 11.49
CA GLY A 635 34.20 8.41 12.71
C GLY A 635 33.80 6.96 12.47
N PRO A 636 33.65 6.14 13.54
CA PRO A 636 33.11 4.78 13.42
C PRO A 636 31.65 4.81 13.00
N ALA A 637 31.16 3.77 12.28
CA ALA A 637 29.75 3.59 11.97
C ALA A 637 28.96 3.35 13.29
N LEU A 638 28.60 4.44 13.96
CA LEU A 638 28.02 4.47 15.30
C LEU A 638 26.93 5.53 15.40
N VAL A 639 25.76 5.14 15.88
CA VAL A 639 24.68 6.08 16.23
C VAL A 639 24.22 5.78 17.64
N ALA A 640 24.16 6.80 18.49
CA ALA A 640 23.68 6.69 19.87
C ALA A 640 22.64 7.78 20.15
N PHE A 641 21.59 7.42 20.86
CA PHE A 641 20.54 8.35 21.24
C PHE A 641 19.94 8.02 22.62
N HIS A 642 19.33 9.03 23.19
CA HIS A 642 18.76 9.07 24.52
C HIS A 642 17.28 9.51 24.42
N LEU A 643 16.40 8.73 25.00
CA LEU A 643 15.01 9.08 25.24
C LEU A 643 14.87 9.43 26.73
N LYS A 644 14.70 10.70 27.04
CA LYS A 644 14.86 11.28 28.38
C LYS A 644 13.56 11.72 29.02
N ASP A 645 13.60 11.86 30.34
CA ASP A 645 12.54 12.48 31.14
C ASP A 645 11.17 11.75 31.02
N HIS A 646 11.15 10.44 31.23
CA HIS A 646 9.93 9.64 31.10
C HIS A 646 9.19 9.88 29.78
N ALA A 647 9.92 9.84 28.65
CA ALA A 647 9.42 10.12 27.31
C ALA A 647 8.08 9.41 27.05
N GLY A 648 7.06 10.16 26.64
CA GLY A 648 5.73 9.61 26.39
C GLY A 648 5.00 9.08 27.64
N GLY A 649 5.47 9.38 28.86
CA GLY A 649 4.96 8.84 30.11
C GLY A 649 5.49 7.44 30.43
N ASP A 650 6.65 7.08 29.90
CA ASP A 650 7.31 5.80 30.13
C ASP A 650 7.64 5.60 31.63
N VAL A 651 7.63 4.33 32.06
CA VAL A 651 8.03 3.95 33.43
C VAL A 651 9.54 4.14 33.64
N TRP A 652 10.35 3.97 32.60
CA TRP A 652 11.77 4.27 32.63
C TRP A 652 12.01 5.76 32.44
N LYS A 653 12.88 6.31 33.27
CA LYS A 653 13.16 7.74 33.22
C LYS A 653 13.98 8.10 31.98
N ASP A 654 15.03 7.35 31.75
CA ASP A 654 15.99 7.55 30.69
C ASP A 654 16.29 6.23 29.98
N ILE A 655 16.22 6.21 28.66
CA ILE A 655 16.51 5.04 27.83
C ILE A 655 17.61 5.43 26.84
N PHE A 656 18.65 4.62 26.74
CA PHE A 656 19.73 4.81 25.78
C PHE A 656 19.76 3.65 24.80
N VAL A 657 19.87 3.99 23.51
CA VAL A 657 20.06 3.03 22.44
C VAL A 657 21.35 3.39 21.71
N ILE A 658 22.22 2.39 21.55
CA ILE A 658 23.51 2.59 20.89
C ILE A 658 23.62 1.49 19.80
N LEU A 659 23.79 1.94 18.56
CA LEU A 659 23.90 1.11 17.36
C LEU A 659 25.34 1.18 16.88
N ASN A 660 26.10 0.09 17.04
CA ASN A 660 27.49 -0.02 16.60
C ASN A 660 27.58 -1.00 15.42
N ALA A 661 27.72 -0.50 14.21
CA ALA A 661 27.91 -1.33 13.03
C ALA A 661 29.41 -1.53 12.69
N SER A 662 30.32 -0.83 13.38
CA SER A 662 31.76 -1.00 13.14
C SER A 662 32.25 -2.41 13.62
N ARG A 663 33.41 -2.80 13.11
CA ARG A 663 34.07 -4.07 13.49
C ARG A 663 34.85 -3.98 14.80
N ASP A 664 34.84 -2.81 15.43
CA ASP A 664 35.55 -2.54 16.68
C ASP A 664 34.57 -2.27 17.83
N THR A 665 34.99 -2.57 19.05
CA THR A 665 34.27 -2.16 20.26
C THR A 665 34.30 -0.64 20.34
N GLN A 666 33.14 -0.04 20.52
CA GLN A 666 32.97 1.40 20.65
C GLN A 666 32.68 1.80 22.09
N THR A 667 33.03 3.02 22.47
CA THR A 667 32.75 3.57 23.80
C THR A 667 31.93 4.83 23.68
N VAL A 668 30.83 4.92 24.43
CA VAL A 668 29.93 6.07 24.48
C VAL A 668 29.92 6.64 25.90
N SER A 669 30.04 7.96 26.03
CA SER A 669 29.86 8.65 27.33
C SER A 669 28.39 8.79 27.63
N LEU A 670 28.01 8.54 28.87
CA LEU A 670 26.64 8.63 29.38
C LEU A 670 26.53 9.74 30.43
N PRO A 671 25.35 10.38 30.55
CA PRO A 671 25.16 11.46 31.49
C PRO A 671 25.00 11.01 32.98
N PHE A 672 24.91 9.69 33.21
CA PHE A 672 24.69 9.09 34.52
C PHE A 672 25.69 7.95 34.77
N ASP A 673 25.81 7.51 35.99
CA ASP A 673 26.78 6.50 36.45
C ASP A 673 26.16 5.12 36.80
N SER A 674 24.81 4.99 36.64
CA SER A 674 24.11 3.74 36.96
C SER A 674 23.02 3.42 35.97
N TYR A 675 23.04 2.21 35.39
CA TYR A 675 22.12 1.75 34.35
C TYR A 675 21.80 0.27 34.49
N GLU A 676 20.60 -0.07 34.02
CA GLU A 676 20.17 -1.47 33.84
C GLU A 676 20.23 -1.87 32.36
N THR A 677 20.76 -3.04 32.05
CA THR A 677 20.87 -3.54 30.69
C THR A 677 19.56 -4.21 30.26
N VAL A 678 18.98 -3.77 29.15
CA VAL A 678 17.81 -4.36 28.49
C VAL A 678 18.23 -5.34 27.41
N CYS A 679 19.13 -4.90 26.53
CA CYS A 679 19.66 -5.68 25.40
C CYS A 679 21.15 -5.41 25.24
N ASP A 680 21.94 -6.47 25.04
CA ASP A 680 23.37 -6.39 24.78
C ASP A 680 23.81 -7.51 23.84
N GLY A 681 24.57 -7.16 22.79
CA GLY A 681 25.16 -8.11 21.85
C GLY A 681 24.15 -9.05 21.17
N GLY A 682 22.97 -8.55 20.82
CA GLY A 682 21.91 -9.33 20.17
C GLY A 682 21.11 -10.24 21.11
N ARG A 683 21.10 -9.94 22.41
CA ARG A 683 20.36 -10.71 23.43
C ARG A 683 19.63 -9.80 24.38
N PHE A 684 18.35 -10.04 24.58
CA PHE A 684 17.59 -9.42 25.68
C PHE A 684 17.92 -10.13 27.01
N CYS A 685 18.04 -9.33 28.08
CA CYS A 685 18.32 -9.84 29.40
C CYS A 685 17.07 -10.48 30.02
N GLU A 686 17.06 -11.80 30.24
CA GLU A 686 15.91 -12.56 30.78
C GLU A 686 15.81 -12.49 32.29
N THR A 687 16.94 -12.41 32.97
CA THR A 687 17.01 -12.41 34.45
C THR A 687 18.20 -11.58 34.90
N GLY A 688 17.94 -10.65 35.80
CA GLY A 688 18.98 -9.93 36.51
C GLY A 688 19.59 -8.80 35.70
N ILE A 689 19.25 -7.70 36.15
CA ILE A 689 19.74 -6.38 35.83
C ILE A 689 21.26 -6.39 35.98
N ARG A 690 21.97 -6.09 34.93
CA ARG A 690 23.40 -5.75 35.04
C ARG A 690 23.49 -4.28 35.42
N HIS A 691 23.82 -4.01 36.66
CA HIS A 691 24.16 -2.66 37.10
C HIS A 691 25.55 -2.29 36.57
N PHE A 692 25.62 -1.23 35.78
CA PHE A 692 26.87 -0.58 35.44
C PHE A 692 27.05 0.66 36.32
N THR A 693 28.25 0.82 36.87
CA THR A 693 28.68 2.08 37.49
C THR A 693 29.79 2.64 36.60
N ALA A 694 29.42 3.51 35.63
CA ALA A 694 30.41 4.18 34.82
C ALA A 694 29.76 5.35 34.06
N ASP A 695 30.49 6.42 33.85
CA ASP A 695 30.20 7.50 32.96
C ASP A 695 30.37 7.13 31.47
N ARG A 696 30.69 5.87 31.19
CA ARG A 696 30.94 5.31 29.86
C ARG A 696 30.50 3.87 29.75
N VAL A 697 29.96 3.50 28.61
CA VAL A 697 29.63 2.12 28.27
C VAL A 697 30.36 1.68 27.02
N THR A 698 30.70 0.41 26.94
CA THR A 698 31.29 -0.20 25.74
C THR A 698 30.21 -1.02 25.03
N VAL A 699 30.20 -0.92 23.69
CA VAL A 699 29.29 -1.67 22.82
C VAL A 699 30.10 -2.57 21.92
N ALA A 700 29.77 -3.85 21.90
CA ALA A 700 30.46 -4.84 21.09
C ALA A 700 30.37 -4.52 19.60
N PRO A 701 31.29 -5.05 18.76
CA PRO A 701 31.23 -4.90 17.30
C PRO A 701 29.90 -5.43 16.72
N GLN A 702 29.38 -4.74 15.72
CA GLN A 702 28.21 -5.18 14.95
C GLN A 702 27.03 -5.56 15.84
N SER A 703 26.70 -4.71 16.80
CA SER A 703 25.64 -4.99 17.78
C SER A 703 24.98 -3.72 18.29
N ALA A 704 23.82 -3.91 18.93
CA ALA A 704 23.14 -2.86 19.65
C ALA A 704 23.27 -3.05 21.17
N LEU A 705 23.27 -1.93 21.91
CA LEU A 705 23.11 -1.89 23.36
C LEU A 705 21.88 -1.03 23.69
N ILE A 706 20.97 -1.56 24.49
CA ILE A 706 19.82 -0.85 25.06
C ILE A 706 19.94 -0.91 26.57
N ILE A 707 19.93 0.24 27.22
CA ILE A 707 20.04 0.40 28.67
C ILE A 707 19.05 1.45 29.16
N HIS A 708 18.67 1.39 30.44
CA HIS A 708 17.83 2.41 31.06
C HIS A 708 18.24 2.70 32.49
N ASN A 709 17.75 3.80 33.06
CA ASN A 709 17.82 4.10 34.49
C ASN A 709 16.48 4.54 35.05
#